data_9697b0af14b241e654a0a6f6cd21e7e0
#
_entry.id   9697b0af14b241e654a0a6f6cd21e7e0
#
_cell.length_a   1.000
_cell.length_b   1.000
_cell.length_c   1.000
_cell.angle_alpha   90.00
_cell.angle_beta   90.00
_cell.angle_gamma   90.00
#
_symmetry.space_group_name_H-M   'P 1'
#
loop_
_entity.id
_entity.type
_entity.pdbx_description
1 polymer ?
#
loop_
_entity_poly.entity_id
_entity_poly.type
_entity_poly.pdbx_seq_one_letter_code
_entity_poly.pdbx_strand_id
1 'polypeptide(L)'
;MSGNDTASYAVTDTPLPPLPDQDPLNTQQWNILIAIAEAVVPPLTRTDASKTNRLLAHPLRRDVYDSAVTRIQRLSKIQDADDATVTAYLAEGATSSPEFRELISRMVALHMSETARNGLLFILSALSTRAGSLLLTGYATPLDGLSLKEREQVLLGWNRSRLPLLRGLSRSLAQLARVIWLRTSPTVGRLLGYTHAPIFDQAAPAGFPFTFVQIPQSSSPEPEVIETDVVIVGSGCGGVVAAKYLAEAGLKVIVVDQSYYWSPEHFPMAENQAGNHLFGNGGVVISTDGSISVVAGSTWGGGGVINWSASLQPQGYVRREWAQKFGLPHFNGSAFQADLDDVCSRMGVSTDHINHNKGNKVLLEGARKLGWSAKAVAQNTGGAVHDDGFCTRGCRSCGKKGPTVTFLPDAAEAGARFIEGFEVKTITFDEADATKTTGVRGTWTSRDRAGGVAGKDRVTREVVIKAKRTIVSGGSLYTPILLQKSGLKNKHIGRHLHLHPVNMVAAVWDEDVRPWEGPILTSVVNEFENLDGDGYGAKLECTTMLPSSFLPLYEWKGGLNFKEFTMKMRRMTGYISLARDRYGGRVYPDPKDGRLTIDYSPSTYDKNHILEGVIRLAELMYVEGAREIYTAIPGVDGFVRPSADADAKVSLSSNSSPSITDSDFVEWTKKVRANGLPTPHTPYFSAHQMGSCRMGTSPKNSVVDYRGRVWGTQNLYIADTSVFPSASGVNPMVTCMGIARGIARGIVHEERSQPESPVAVDTKARL
;
A
#
# COMPACT_ATOMS: atom_id res chain seq x y z
N MET A 1 22.03 -38.05 23.84
CA MET A 1 22.28 -37.51 22.49
C MET A 1 21.73 -36.10 22.47
N SER A 2 22.58 -35.14 22.24
CA SER A 2 22.42 -33.72 22.48
C SER A 2 21.19 -33.13 21.80
N GLY A 3 20.28 -32.58 22.57
CA GLY A 3 19.26 -31.68 22.07
C GLY A 3 19.96 -30.43 21.48
N ASN A 4 19.89 -30.29 20.19
CA ASN A 4 20.17 -28.99 19.55
C ASN A 4 19.06 -28.03 20.01
N ASP A 5 19.34 -27.22 21.03
CA ASP A 5 18.63 -25.98 21.27
C ASP A 5 18.88 -25.09 20.04
N THR A 6 18.05 -25.22 19.00
CA THR A 6 18.04 -24.27 17.91
C THR A 6 17.50 -22.96 18.48
N ALA A 7 18.38 -21.98 18.65
CA ALA A 7 17.99 -20.64 19.10
C ALA A 7 16.90 -20.10 18.16
N SER A 8 15.78 -19.69 18.73
CA SER A 8 14.70 -19.05 17.97
C SER A 8 14.80 -17.53 18.10
N TYR A 9 14.66 -16.83 16.99
CA TYR A 9 14.80 -15.37 16.91
C TYR A 9 13.46 -14.73 16.62
N ALA A 10 12.89 -14.06 17.62
CA ALA A 10 11.71 -13.22 17.44
C ALA A 10 12.04 -11.94 16.67
N VAL A 11 11.02 -11.36 16.04
CA VAL A 11 11.11 -10.01 15.50
C VAL A 11 11.15 -9.02 16.66
N THR A 12 12.05 -8.03 16.58
CA THR A 12 12.14 -6.96 17.59
C THR A 12 10.89 -6.08 17.53
N ASP A 13 10.24 -5.90 18.66
CA ASP A 13 9.02 -5.10 18.79
C ASP A 13 9.27 -3.62 18.44
N THR A 14 8.27 -2.99 17.82
CA THR A 14 8.31 -1.58 17.39
C THR A 14 7.10 -0.82 17.93
N PRO A 15 7.04 -0.51 19.23
CA PRO A 15 5.91 0.16 19.84
C PRO A 15 5.56 1.47 19.12
N LEU A 16 4.27 1.77 19.03
CA LEU A 16 3.77 2.94 18.32
C LEU A 16 3.93 4.22 19.18
N PRO A 17 4.08 5.39 18.55
CA PRO A 17 4.09 6.67 19.29
C PRO A 17 2.83 6.82 20.14
N PRO A 18 2.85 7.55 21.26
CA PRO A 18 1.69 7.75 22.10
C PRO A 18 0.54 8.42 21.32
N LEU A 19 -0.69 8.09 21.69
CA LEU A 19 -1.87 8.78 21.20
C LEU A 19 -1.96 10.20 21.79
N PRO A 20 -2.62 11.15 21.10
CA PRO A 20 -3.04 12.41 21.73
C PRO A 20 -3.86 12.16 23.00
N ASP A 21 -3.70 13.01 23.99
CA ASP A 21 -4.39 12.87 25.29
C ASP A 21 -5.93 12.97 25.16
N GLN A 22 -6.40 13.63 24.12
CA GLN A 22 -7.85 13.77 23.87
C GLN A 22 -8.37 12.63 22.98
N ASP A 23 -9.37 11.88 23.48
CA ASP A 23 -10.07 10.87 22.69
C ASP A 23 -10.80 11.53 21.51
N PRO A 24 -10.60 11.08 20.26
CA PRO A 24 -11.27 11.66 19.11
C PRO A 24 -12.78 11.39 19.03
N LEU A 25 -13.30 10.43 19.80
CA LEU A 25 -14.72 10.08 19.87
C LEU A 25 -15.26 10.25 21.29
N ASN A 26 -16.47 10.76 21.42
CA ASN A 26 -17.20 10.74 22.70
C ASN A 26 -17.79 9.35 22.97
N THR A 27 -18.30 9.15 24.20
CA THR A 27 -18.86 7.86 24.66
C THR A 27 -19.98 7.34 23.76
N GLN A 28 -20.90 8.20 23.30
CA GLN A 28 -22.01 7.80 22.43
C GLN A 28 -21.51 7.36 21.05
N GLN A 29 -20.57 8.09 20.48
CA GLN A 29 -19.94 7.72 19.20
C GLN A 29 -19.19 6.41 19.29
N TRP A 30 -18.48 6.17 20.40
CA TRP A 30 -17.85 4.88 20.67
C TRP A 30 -18.84 3.74 20.75
N ASN A 31 -19.96 3.90 21.46
CA ASN A 31 -20.98 2.87 21.56
C ASN A 31 -21.54 2.48 20.19
N ILE A 32 -21.82 3.46 19.34
CA ILE A 32 -22.30 3.20 17.97
C ILE A 32 -21.23 2.51 17.12
N LEU A 33 -19.98 2.96 17.17
CA LEU A 33 -18.90 2.35 16.38
C LEU A 33 -18.61 0.91 16.80
N ILE A 34 -18.59 0.63 18.09
CA ILE A 34 -18.49 -0.72 18.66
C ILE A 34 -19.69 -1.57 18.20
N ALA A 35 -20.90 -1.03 18.28
CA ALA A 35 -22.11 -1.72 17.85
C ALA A 35 -22.08 -2.13 16.36
N ILE A 36 -21.51 -1.26 15.50
CA ILE A 36 -21.28 -1.56 14.08
C ILE A 36 -20.20 -2.65 13.91
N ALA A 37 -19.07 -2.49 14.59
CA ALA A 37 -17.96 -3.43 14.45
C ALA A 37 -18.36 -4.85 14.91
N GLU A 38 -19.07 -4.98 16.02
CA GLU A 38 -19.61 -6.24 16.52
C GLU A 38 -20.68 -6.85 15.59
N ALA A 39 -21.41 -6.04 14.84
CA ALA A 39 -22.33 -6.56 13.84
C ALA A 39 -21.61 -7.08 12.57
N VAL A 40 -20.46 -6.50 12.25
CA VAL A 40 -19.63 -6.93 11.11
C VAL A 40 -18.90 -8.24 11.38
N VAL A 41 -18.30 -8.37 12.58
CA VAL A 41 -17.66 -9.60 13.05
C VAL A 41 -18.25 -9.95 14.42
N PRO A 42 -19.42 -10.62 14.42
CA PRO A 42 -20.14 -10.89 15.65
C PRO A 42 -19.55 -12.06 16.43
N PRO A 43 -19.62 -12.00 17.78
CA PRO A 43 -19.54 -13.20 18.59
C PRO A 43 -20.74 -14.11 18.27
N LEU A 44 -20.47 -15.28 17.67
CA LEU A 44 -21.49 -16.26 17.29
C LEU A 44 -21.64 -17.32 18.39
N THR A 45 -22.87 -17.58 18.77
CA THR A 45 -23.19 -18.55 19.84
C THR A 45 -24.30 -19.51 19.40
N ARG A 46 -24.39 -20.65 20.06
CA ARG A 46 -25.46 -21.64 19.84
C ARG A 46 -26.75 -21.20 20.52
N THR A 47 -27.91 -21.34 19.86
CA THR A 47 -29.22 -20.83 20.33
C THR A 47 -29.71 -21.47 21.65
N ASP A 48 -29.25 -22.65 22.00
CA ASP A 48 -29.57 -23.39 23.23
C ASP A 48 -28.82 -22.88 24.49
N ALA A 49 -27.94 -21.89 24.33
CA ALA A 49 -27.35 -21.16 25.45
C ALA A 49 -28.42 -20.29 26.10
N SER A 50 -29.03 -20.78 27.16
CA SER A 50 -30.28 -20.30 27.79
C SER A 50 -30.29 -18.86 28.35
N LYS A 51 -29.22 -18.07 28.17
CA LYS A 51 -29.08 -16.68 28.64
C LYS A 51 -28.26 -15.79 27.72
N THR A 52 -28.26 -16.00 26.40
CA THR A 52 -27.50 -15.16 25.48
C THR A 52 -28.07 -13.74 25.46
N ASN A 53 -27.26 -12.78 25.90
CA ASN A 53 -27.57 -11.36 25.69
C ASN A 53 -27.50 -11.02 24.21
N ARG A 54 -28.64 -10.80 23.56
CA ARG A 54 -28.75 -10.52 22.11
C ARG A 54 -28.09 -9.22 21.69
N LEU A 55 -27.72 -8.35 22.63
CA LEU A 55 -26.94 -7.15 22.35
C LEU A 55 -25.44 -7.44 22.21
N LEU A 56 -24.95 -8.53 22.82
CA LEU A 56 -23.54 -8.88 22.92
C LEU A 56 -23.15 -10.12 22.11
N ALA A 57 -24.10 -10.96 21.71
CA ALA A 57 -23.83 -12.15 20.90
C ALA A 57 -24.95 -12.42 19.89
N HIS A 58 -24.58 -13.02 18.76
CA HIS A 58 -25.50 -13.42 17.69
C HIS A 58 -25.79 -14.92 17.79
N PRO A 59 -26.97 -15.32 18.30
CA PRO A 59 -27.33 -16.72 18.43
C PRO A 59 -27.68 -17.32 17.07
N LEU A 60 -27.05 -18.44 16.73
CA LEU A 60 -27.33 -19.25 15.55
C LEU A 60 -28.14 -20.49 15.92
N ARG A 61 -29.01 -20.94 15.04
CA ARG A 61 -29.66 -22.26 15.20
C ARG A 61 -28.58 -23.34 15.32
N ARG A 62 -28.90 -24.38 16.10
CA ARG A 62 -27.97 -25.49 16.41
C ARG A 62 -27.39 -26.11 15.15
N ASP A 63 -28.24 -26.45 14.18
CA ASP A 63 -27.86 -27.06 12.91
C ASP A 63 -26.89 -26.18 12.08
N VAL A 64 -27.12 -24.87 12.07
CA VAL A 64 -26.26 -23.89 11.38
C VAL A 64 -24.91 -23.76 12.09
N TYR A 65 -24.93 -23.67 13.44
CA TYR A 65 -23.70 -23.54 14.22
C TYR A 65 -22.81 -24.79 14.09
N ASP A 66 -23.39 -25.99 14.28
CA ASP A 66 -22.66 -27.26 14.21
C ASP A 66 -22.10 -27.49 12.79
N SER A 67 -22.86 -27.12 11.75
CA SER A 67 -22.39 -27.15 10.37
C SER A 67 -21.24 -26.17 10.12
N ALA A 68 -21.27 -24.96 10.73
CA ALA A 68 -20.17 -24.01 10.63
C ALA A 68 -18.90 -24.53 11.30
N VAL A 69 -19.01 -25.13 12.50
CA VAL A 69 -17.88 -25.79 13.20
C VAL A 69 -17.24 -26.82 12.28
N THR A 70 -18.04 -27.74 11.71
CA THR A 70 -17.53 -28.80 10.82
C THR A 70 -16.83 -28.24 9.57
N ARG A 71 -17.40 -27.17 8.94
CA ARG A 71 -16.77 -26.51 7.77
C ARG A 71 -15.43 -25.86 8.15
N ILE A 72 -15.37 -25.14 9.24
CA ILE A 72 -14.16 -24.45 9.70
C ILE A 72 -13.07 -25.47 10.06
N GLN A 73 -13.38 -26.55 10.77
CA GLN A 73 -12.44 -27.64 11.05
C GLN A 73 -11.85 -28.23 9.76
N ARG A 74 -12.69 -28.51 8.78
CA ARG A 74 -12.24 -29.06 7.48
C ARG A 74 -11.29 -28.09 6.75
N LEU A 75 -11.49 -26.76 6.88
CA LEU A 75 -10.68 -25.74 6.24
C LEU A 75 -9.37 -25.46 6.97
N SER A 76 -9.38 -25.47 8.32
CA SER A 76 -8.21 -25.13 9.12
C SER A 76 -7.09 -26.19 9.08
N LYS A 77 -7.40 -27.49 8.91
CA LYS A 77 -6.43 -28.60 8.80
C LYS A 77 -5.23 -28.57 9.78
N ILE A 78 -5.31 -27.84 10.86
CA ILE A 78 -4.33 -27.96 11.94
C ILE A 78 -4.72 -29.24 12.71
N GLN A 79 -3.77 -30.15 12.92
CA GLN A 79 -3.99 -31.41 13.64
C GLN A 79 -4.61 -31.22 15.04
N ASP A 80 -4.54 -29.99 15.58
CA ASP A 80 -4.99 -29.59 16.90
C ASP A 80 -6.17 -28.58 16.89
N ALA A 81 -6.87 -28.36 15.74
CA ALA A 81 -8.10 -27.56 15.75
C ALA A 81 -9.23 -28.36 16.40
N ASP A 82 -9.16 -28.46 17.72
CA ASP A 82 -10.21 -29.05 18.54
C ASP A 82 -11.48 -28.17 18.50
N ASP A 83 -12.60 -28.73 18.92
CA ASP A 83 -13.88 -28.03 19.01
C ASP A 83 -13.77 -26.74 19.83
N ALA A 84 -12.91 -26.70 20.85
CA ALA A 84 -12.72 -25.56 21.71
C ALA A 84 -12.08 -24.38 20.96
N THR A 85 -11.06 -24.62 20.12
CA THR A 85 -10.41 -23.59 19.31
C THR A 85 -11.36 -23.00 18.27
N VAL A 86 -12.16 -23.82 17.58
CA VAL A 86 -13.16 -23.35 16.61
C VAL A 86 -14.30 -22.61 17.31
N THR A 87 -14.72 -23.10 18.49
CA THR A 87 -15.73 -22.42 19.32
C THR A 87 -15.24 -21.04 19.77
N ALA A 88 -13.98 -20.94 20.22
CA ALA A 88 -13.36 -19.66 20.58
C ALA A 88 -13.32 -18.69 19.40
N TYR A 89 -12.95 -19.16 18.20
CA TYR A 89 -12.98 -18.38 16.97
C TYR A 89 -14.38 -17.86 16.63
N LEU A 90 -15.40 -18.73 16.71
CA LEU A 90 -16.77 -18.31 16.44
C LEU A 90 -17.27 -17.29 17.48
N ALA A 91 -16.88 -17.44 18.75
CA ALA A 91 -17.25 -16.55 19.84
C ALA A 91 -16.45 -15.23 19.86
N GLU A 92 -15.36 -15.11 19.11
CA GLU A 92 -14.58 -13.87 19.03
C GLU A 92 -15.33 -12.81 18.23
N GLY A 93 -15.48 -11.60 18.78
CA GLY A 93 -16.04 -10.43 18.10
C GLY A 93 -14.98 -9.46 17.61
N ALA A 94 -15.39 -8.45 16.83
CA ALA A 94 -14.47 -7.44 16.31
C ALA A 94 -13.71 -6.69 17.42
N THR A 95 -14.33 -6.49 18.57
CA THR A 95 -13.80 -5.71 19.70
C THR A 95 -13.20 -6.58 20.81
N SER A 96 -13.03 -7.86 20.57
CA SER A 96 -12.46 -8.80 21.56
C SER A 96 -10.99 -8.48 21.89
N SER A 97 -10.26 -7.85 20.94
CA SER A 97 -8.91 -7.38 21.18
C SER A 97 -8.88 -6.06 21.93
N PRO A 98 -8.05 -5.88 22.97
CA PRO A 98 -7.84 -4.61 23.64
C PRO A 98 -7.27 -3.51 22.72
N GLU A 99 -6.54 -3.90 21.66
CA GLU A 99 -5.94 -2.99 20.68
C GLU A 99 -7.00 -2.33 19.76
N PHE A 100 -8.23 -2.85 19.70
CA PHE A 100 -9.26 -2.33 18.80
C PHE A 100 -9.48 -0.82 18.97
N ARG A 101 -9.68 -0.37 20.22
CA ARG A 101 -9.90 1.06 20.51
C ARG A 101 -8.67 1.90 20.15
N GLU A 102 -7.50 1.44 20.48
CA GLU A 102 -6.25 2.13 20.18
C GLU A 102 -6.07 2.34 18.68
N LEU A 103 -6.24 1.30 17.88
CA LEU A 103 -6.07 1.38 16.41
C LEU A 103 -7.11 2.29 15.76
N ILE A 104 -8.37 2.28 16.24
CA ILE A 104 -9.40 3.23 15.80
C ILE A 104 -9.02 4.66 16.17
N SER A 105 -8.63 4.90 17.43
CA SER A 105 -8.24 6.24 17.89
C SER A 105 -7.07 6.79 17.07
N ARG A 106 -6.07 5.97 16.77
CA ARG A 106 -4.95 6.36 15.90
C ARG A 106 -5.43 6.78 14.52
N MET A 107 -6.27 5.95 13.90
CA MET A 107 -6.76 6.24 12.57
C MET A 107 -7.57 7.54 12.54
N VAL A 108 -8.49 7.75 13.49
CA VAL A 108 -9.37 8.93 13.51
C VAL A 108 -8.59 10.20 13.90
N ALA A 109 -7.71 10.13 14.90
CA ALA A 109 -6.97 11.30 15.40
C ALA A 109 -5.79 11.68 14.50
N LEU A 110 -5.02 10.68 14.03
CA LEU A 110 -3.72 10.94 13.38
C LEU A 110 -3.79 10.87 11.86
N HIS A 111 -4.71 10.08 11.28
CA HIS A 111 -4.67 9.74 9.86
C HIS A 111 -5.85 10.29 9.03
N MET A 112 -7.02 10.49 9.61
CA MET A 112 -8.15 11.08 8.88
C MET A 112 -8.01 12.61 8.77
N SER A 113 -8.32 13.17 7.58
CA SER A 113 -8.46 14.62 7.45
C SER A 113 -9.63 15.12 8.30
N GLU A 114 -9.60 16.40 8.68
CA GLU A 114 -10.66 16.99 9.48
C GLU A 114 -12.03 16.87 8.81
N THR A 115 -12.08 17.05 7.50
CA THR A 115 -13.32 16.91 6.72
C THR A 115 -13.88 15.49 6.81
N ALA A 116 -13.04 14.46 6.63
CA ALA A 116 -13.47 13.06 6.70
C ALA A 116 -13.86 12.67 8.15
N ARG A 117 -13.09 13.12 9.14
CA ARG A 117 -13.36 12.88 10.56
C ARG A 117 -14.71 13.48 10.98
N ASN A 118 -14.96 14.74 10.63
CA ASN A 118 -16.23 15.39 10.97
C ASN A 118 -17.43 14.70 10.34
N GLY A 119 -17.29 14.18 9.11
CA GLY A 119 -18.29 13.36 8.46
C GLY A 119 -18.58 12.06 9.23
N LEU A 120 -17.54 11.34 9.65
CA LEU A 120 -17.70 10.12 10.47
C LEU A 120 -18.39 10.43 11.81
N LEU A 121 -17.89 11.43 12.54
CA LEU A 121 -18.46 11.82 13.85
C LEU A 121 -19.92 12.23 13.74
N PHE A 122 -20.30 12.96 12.68
CA PHE A 122 -21.70 13.32 12.41
C PHE A 122 -22.58 12.08 12.23
N ILE A 123 -22.18 11.11 11.43
CA ILE A 123 -22.95 9.88 11.20
C ILE A 123 -23.08 9.06 12.49
N LEU A 124 -22.00 8.91 13.26
CA LEU A 124 -22.05 8.20 14.54
C LEU A 124 -23.00 8.89 15.53
N SER A 125 -22.96 10.23 15.60
CA SER A 125 -23.89 11.00 16.42
C SER A 125 -25.34 10.87 15.95
N ALA A 126 -25.59 10.87 14.63
CA ALA A 126 -26.96 10.68 14.12
C ALA A 126 -27.49 9.28 14.50
N LEU A 127 -26.71 8.23 14.38
CA LEU A 127 -27.09 6.86 14.73
C LEU A 127 -27.36 6.65 16.24
N SER A 128 -26.81 7.51 17.11
CA SER A 128 -27.06 7.48 18.56
C SER A 128 -28.39 8.15 18.99
N THR A 129 -29.07 8.79 18.05
CA THR A 129 -30.37 9.45 18.32
C THR A 129 -31.54 8.65 17.74
N ARG A 130 -32.75 8.75 18.33
CA ARG A 130 -33.93 8.09 17.80
C ARG A 130 -34.29 8.55 16.39
N ALA A 131 -34.25 9.86 16.13
CA ALA A 131 -34.57 10.42 14.83
C ALA A 131 -33.56 10.03 13.74
N GLY A 132 -32.26 10.15 14.02
CA GLY A 132 -31.23 9.79 13.10
C GLY A 132 -31.18 8.28 12.84
N SER A 133 -31.36 7.45 13.88
CA SER A 133 -31.46 5.99 13.71
C SER A 133 -32.65 5.62 12.82
N LEU A 134 -33.85 6.19 13.07
CA LEU A 134 -35.02 5.95 12.24
C LEU A 134 -34.77 6.31 10.77
N LEU A 135 -34.14 7.46 10.53
CA LEU A 135 -33.82 7.91 9.16
C LEU A 135 -32.81 7.00 8.42
N LEU A 136 -31.79 6.57 9.14
CA LEU A 136 -30.67 5.83 8.53
C LEU A 136 -30.88 4.31 8.53
N THR A 137 -31.60 3.76 9.49
CA THR A 137 -31.74 2.31 9.71
C THR A 137 -33.17 1.78 9.57
N GLY A 138 -34.18 2.66 9.66
CA GLY A 138 -35.60 2.29 9.75
C GLY A 138 -36.08 1.93 11.15
N TYR A 139 -35.20 1.96 12.17
CA TYR A 139 -35.52 1.69 13.57
C TYR A 139 -35.47 2.97 14.39
N ALA A 140 -36.51 3.23 15.21
CA ALA A 140 -36.53 4.38 16.13
C ALA A 140 -35.63 4.17 17.37
N THR A 141 -35.16 2.96 17.60
CA THR A 141 -34.18 2.64 18.64
C THR A 141 -32.79 3.00 18.13
N PRO A 142 -31.92 3.69 18.89
CA PRO A 142 -30.51 3.90 18.55
C PRO A 142 -29.84 2.60 18.20
N LEU A 143 -28.87 2.66 17.29
CA LEU A 143 -28.25 1.45 16.71
C LEU A 143 -27.65 0.52 17.77
N ASP A 144 -27.02 1.06 18.80
CA ASP A 144 -26.44 0.31 19.93
C ASP A 144 -27.48 -0.40 20.81
N GLY A 145 -28.74 0.03 20.77
CA GLY A 145 -29.87 -0.63 21.44
C GLY A 145 -30.52 -1.77 20.63
N LEU A 146 -30.15 -1.97 19.37
CA LEU A 146 -30.64 -3.08 18.56
C LEU A 146 -29.86 -4.38 18.87
N SER A 147 -30.48 -5.55 18.66
CA SER A 147 -29.78 -6.82 18.72
C SER A 147 -28.70 -6.92 17.64
N LEU A 148 -27.65 -7.74 17.84
CA LEU A 148 -26.60 -7.95 16.82
C LEU A 148 -27.17 -8.41 15.49
N LYS A 149 -28.20 -9.26 15.50
CA LYS A 149 -28.87 -9.70 14.28
C LYS A 149 -29.56 -8.54 13.53
N GLU A 150 -30.24 -7.64 14.26
CA GLU A 150 -30.87 -6.47 13.65
C GLU A 150 -29.82 -5.50 13.10
N ARG A 151 -28.73 -5.25 13.82
CA ARG A 151 -27.59 -4.44 13.32
C ARG A 151 -26.99 -5.03 12.05
N GLU A 152 -26.78 -6.34 12.00
CA GLU A 152 -26.31 -7.04 10.78
C GLU A 152 -27.28 -6.84 9.62
N GLN A 153 -28.59 -6.96 9.86
CA GLN A 153 -29.61 -6.71 8.83
C GLN A 153 -29.61 -5.26 8.33
N VAL A 154 -29.41 -4.29 9.22
CA VAL A 154 -29.24 -2.87 8.84
C VAL A 154 -28.05 -2.70 7.90
N LEU A 155 -26.88 -3.24 8.24
CA LEU A 155 -25.67 -3.13 7.42
C LEU A 155 -25.83 -3.84 6.06
N LEU A 156 -26.44 -5.03 6.03
CA LEU A 156 -26.78 -5.73 4.79
C LEU A 156 -27.81 -4.96 3.95
N GLY A 157 -28.78 -4.31 4.60
CA GLY A 157 -29.73 -3.42 3.96
C GLY A 157 -29.05 -2.20 3.33
N TRP A 158 -28.06 -1.62 4.02
CA TRP A 158 -27.25 -0.53 3.47
C TRP A 158 -26.46 -0.96 2.24
N ASN A 159 -25.84 -2.15 2.24
CA ASN A 159 -25.12 -2.67 1.08
C ASN A 159 -26.01 -2.77 -0.18
N ARG A 160 -27.30 -3.06 0.01
CA ARG A 160 -28.30 -3.20 -1.08
C ARG A 160 -29.08 -1.92 -1.35
N SER A 161 -28.86 -0.86 -0.59
CA SER A 161 -29.58 0.40 -0.70
C SER A 161 -29.40 1.05 -2.07
N ARG A 162 -30.43 1.73 -2.59
CA ARG A 162 -30.32 2.57 -3.78
C ARG A 162 -29.51 3.85 -3.52
N LEU A 163 -29.37 4.26 -2.25
CA LEU A 163 -28.63 5.45 -1.86
C LEU A 163 -27.11 5.17 -1.83
N PRO A 164 -26.29 5.84 -2.66
CA PRO A 164 -24.85 5.63 -2.71
C PRO A 164 -24.17 5.87 -1.36
N LEU A 165 -24.66 6.85 -0.58
CA LEU A 165 -24.14 7.18 0.74
C LEU A 165 -24.20 5.98 1.70
N LEU A 166 -25.35 5.31 1.80
CA LEU A 166 -25.51 4.16 2.70
C LEU A 166 -24.64 2.98 2.29
N ARG A 167 -24.53 2.71 0.98
CA ARG A 167 -23.60 1.68 0.47
C ARG A 167 -22.15 2.00 0.81
N GLY A 168 -21.74 3.26 0.63
CA GLY A 168 -20.39 3.73 0.97
C GLY A 168 -20.09 3.58 2.47
N LEU A 169 -21.03 3.98 3.32
CA LEU A 169 -20.91 3.84 4.78
C LEU A 169 -20.78 2.37 5.20
N SER A 170 -21.68 1.51 4.74
CA SER A 170 -21.62 0.07 5.05
C SER A 170 -20.27 -0.52 4.66
N ARG A 171 -19.79 -0.24 3.44
CA ARG A 171 -18.51 -0.75 2.95
C ARG A 171 -17.35 -0.25 3.81
N SER A 172 -17.24 1.06 4.04
CA SER A 172 -16.12 1.65 4.79
C SER A 172 -16.06 1.16 6.23
N LEU A 173 -17.21 1.14 6.92
CA LEU A 173 -17.28 0.69 8.31
C LEU A 173 -17.04 -0.81 8.44
N ALA A 174 -17.62 -1.61 7.53
CA ALA A 174 -17.38 -3.06 7.51
C ALA A 174 -15.92 -3.40 7.14
N GLN A 175 -15.31 -2.68 6.20
CA GLN A 175 -13.89 -2.87 5.86
C GLN A 175 -13.00 -2.55 7.05
N LEU A 176 -13.24 -1.43 7.73
CA LEU A 176 -12.49 -1.00 8.91
C LEU A 176 -12.51 -2.04 10.02
N ALA A 177 -13.71 -2.49 10.43
CA ALA A 177 -13.87 -3.48 11.47
C ALA A 177 -13.14 -4.81 11.14
N ARG A 178 -13.25 -5.26 9.88
CA ARG A 178 -12.59 -6.49 9.40
C ARG A 178 -11.07 -6.37 9.37
N VAL A 179 -10.54 -5.23 8.89
CA VAL A 179 -9.09 -4.97 8.87
C VAL A 179 -8.49 -5.04 10.27
N ILE A 180 -9.12 -4.34 11.22
CA ILE A 180 -8.61 -4.30 12.60
C ILE A 180 -8.71 -5.69 13.25
N TRP A 181 -9.86 -6.35 13.12
CA TRP A 181 -10.02 -7.71 13.67
C TRP A 181 -8.98 -8.68 13.10
N LEU A 182 -8.75 -8.70 11.78
CA LEU A 182 -7.77 -9.59 11.17
C LEU A 182 -6.33 -9.30 11.60
N ARG A 183 -6.00 -8.04 11.94
CA ARG A 183 -4.67 -7.66 12.46
C ARG A 183 -4.44 -8.07 13.90
N THR A 184 -5.50 -8.22 14.68
CA THR A 184 -5.41 -8.36 16.15
C THR A 184 -5.97 -9.67 16.68
N SER A 185 -6.66 -10.47 15.85
CA SER A 185 -7.28 -11.72 16.24
C SER A 185 -6.26 -12.84 16.49
N PRO A 186 -6.11 -13.32 17.71
CA PRO A 186 -5.23 -14.47 17.99
C PRO A 186 -5.79 -15.79 17.44
N THR A 187 -7.11 -15.92 17.30
CA THR A 187 -7.75 -17.14 16.84
C THR A 187 -7.63 -17.31 15.33
N VAL A 188 -7.69 -16.24 14.54
CA VAL A 188 -7.46 -16.27 13.08
C VAL A 188 -6.06 -16.76 12.76
N GLY A 189 -5.04 -16.16 13.37
CA GLY A 189 -3.65 -16.57 13.16
C GLY A 189 -3.43 -18.03 13.52
N ARG A 190 -3.96 -18.46 14.66
CA ARG A 190 -3.83 -19.85 15.14
C ARG A 190 -4.50 -20.85 14.19
N LEU A 191 -5.74 -20.60 13.74
CA LEU A 191 -6.47 -21.51 12.85
C LEU A 191 -5.93 -21.55 11.42
N LEU A 192 -5.42 -20.43 10.92
CA LEU A 192 -4.78 -20.38 9.61
C LEU A 192 -3.35 -20.94 9.64
N GLY A 193 -2.69 -20.99 10.79
CA GLY A 193 -1.24 -21.19 10.89
C GLY A 193 -0.45 -19.99 10.37
N TYR A 194 -1.06 -18.80 10.43
CA TYR A 194 -0.46 -17.53 10.05
C TYR A 194 0.04 -16.80 11.29
N THR A 195 1.29 -16.38 11.30
CA THR A 195 1.88 -15.66 12.43
C THR A 195 1.96 -14.16 12.13
N HIS A 196 1.36 -13.35 13.01
CA HIS A 196 1.45 -11.89 12.91
C HIS A 196 2.90 -11.38 13.09
N ALA A 197 3.68 -12.06 13.88
CA ALA A 197 5.11 -11.86 14.07
C ALA A 197 5.83 -13.22 13.98
N PRO A 198 6.40 -13.59 12.82
CA PRO A 198 7.07 -14.88 12.65
C PRO A 198 8.29 -15.02 13.56
N ILE A 199 8.57 -16.26 13.98
CA ILE A 199 9.80 -16.62 14.68
C ILE A 199 10.71 -17.32 13.66
N PHE A 200 11.98 -16.98 13.67
CA PHE A 200 12.98 -17.48 12.72
C PHE A 200 14.00 -18.38 13.42
N ASP A 201 14.57 -19.29 12.66
CA ASP A 201 15.67 -20.16 13.09
C ASP A 201 17.06 -19.49 12.93
N GLN A 202 17.10 -18.33 12.27
CA GLN A 202 18.33 -17.56 12.04
C GLN A 202 18.15 -16.10 12.51
N ALA A 203 19.24 -15.53 13.02
CA ALA A 203 19.31 -14.10 13.32
C ALA A 203 19.12 -13.27 12.05
N ALA A 204 18.56 -12.06 12.19
CA ALA A 204 18.58 -11.10 11.10
C ALA A 204 20.04 -10.72 10.79
N PRO A 205 20.41 -10.52 9.51
CA PRO A 205 21.72 -9.97 9.17
C PRO A 205 21.82 -8.55 9.75
N ALA A 206 23.04 -8.12 10.06
CA ALA A 206 23.28 -6.73 10.46
C ALA A 206 22.86 -5.80 9.33
N GLY A 207 22.02 -4.80 9.65
CA GLY A 207 21.71 -3.70 8.75
C GLY A 207 22.90 -2.77 8.57
N PHE A 208 22.85 -1.88 7.56
CA PHE A 208 23.86 -0.83 7.44
C PHE A 208 23.79 0.11 8.66
N PRO A 209 24.93 0.45 9.31
CA PRO A 209 24.94 1.27 10.52
C PRO A 209 24.84 2.76 10.17
N PHE A 210 23.65 3.21 9.76
CA PHE A 210 23.41 4.62 9.45
C PHE A 210 23.66 5.51 10.66
N THR A 211 24.38 6.62 10.43
CA THR A 211 24.55 7.69 11.42
C THR A 211 23.62 8.85 11.07
N PHE A 212 22.66 9.12 11.94
CA PHE A 212 21.72 10.23 11.77
C PHE A 212 22.18 11.44 12.58
N VAL A 213 22.10 12.63 11.96
CA VAL A 213 22.36 13.90 12.62
C VAL A 213 21.34 14.12 13.74
N GLN A 214 21.82 14.37 14.94
CA GLN A 214 20.98 14.70 16.08
C GLN A 214 21.00 16.23 16.30
N ILE A 215 19.82 16.79 16.54
CA ILE A 215 19.63 18.20 16.78
C ILE A 215 19.67 18.44 18.32
N PRO A 216 20.58 19.26 18.83
CA PRO A 216 20.69 19.48 20.26
C PRO A 216 19.41 20.09 20.86
N GLN A 217 19.08 19.68 22.08
CA GLN A 217 18.02 20.35 22.82
C GLN A 217 18.48 21.79 23.15
N SER A 218 17.60 22.75 22.96
CA SER A 218 17.88 24.16 23.26
C SER A 218 16.67 24.82 23.91
N SER A 219 16.91 25.73 24.82
CA SER A 219 15.89 26.62 25.39
C SER A 219 15.59 27.84 24.50
N SER A 220 16.41 28.07 23.47
CA SER A 220 16.18 29.12 22.48
C SER A 220 14.97 28.78 21.59
N PRO A 221 14.06 29.74 21.34
CA PRO A 221 12.99 29.57 20.37
C PRO A 221 13.48 29.61 18.91
N GLU A 222 14.73 30.03 18.68
CA GLU A 222 15.31 30.13 17.34
C GLU A 222 15.50 28.75 16.72
N PRO A 223 15.21 28.58 15.40
CA PRO A 223 15.42 27.32 14.70
C PRO A 223 16.94 26.99 14.66
N GLU A 224 17.24 25.71 14.70
CA GLU A 224 18.59 25.24 14.38
C GLU A 224 18.84 25.41 12.88
N VAL A 225 20.04 25.90 12.53
CA VAL A 225 20.42 26.17 11.14
C VAL A 225 21.55 25.24 10.71
N ILE A 226 21.31 24.50 9.64
CA ILE A 226 22.31 23.59 9.05
C ILE A 226 22.55 24.03 7.59
N GLU A 227 23.80 23.98 7.13
CA GLU A 227 24.19 24.38 5.78
C GLU A 227 24.70 23.18 4.98
N THR A 228 24.37 23.15 3.69
CA THR A 228 24.78 22.09 2.75
C THR A 228 24.79 22.62 1.30
N ASP A 229 25.35 21.86 0.35
CA ASP A 229 25.23 22.18 -1.07
C ASP A 229 23.85 21.73 -1.60
N VAL A 230 23.40 20.56 -1.21
CA VAL A 230 22.14 19.97 -1.66
C VAL A 230 21.35 19.42 -0.49
N VAL A 231 20.08 19.81 -0.37
CA VAL A 231 19.12 19.15 0.51
C VAL A 231 18.14 18.31 -0.33
N ILE A 232 17.96 17.06 0.05
CA ILE A 232 17.02 16.12 -0.58
C ILE A 232 15.90 15.81 0.41
N VAL A 233 14.67 16.12 0.05
CA VAL A 233 13.47 15.89 0.87
C VAL A 233 12.83 14.58 0.47
N GLY A 234 13.02 13.55 1.27
CA GLY A 234 12.51 12.19 1.06
C GLY A 234 13.63 11.20 0.71
N SER A 235 13.70 10.13 1.49
CA SER A 235 14.65 9.02 1.35
C SER A 235 14.12 7.86 0.46
N GLY A 236 13.04 8.10 -0.30
CA GLY A 236 12.45 7.12 -1.20
C GLY A 236 13.29 6.84 -2.45
N CYS A 237 12.80 5.96 -3.33
CA CYS A 237 13.52 5.44 -4.49
C CYS A 237 14.20 6.52 -5.38
N GLY A 238 13.57 7.67 -5.56
CA GLY A 238 14.17 8.76 -6.35
C GLY A 238 15.24 9.53 -5.57
N GLY A 239 14.94 9.92 -4.32
CA GLY A 239 15.83 10.72 -3.48
C GLY A 239 17.15 10.03 -3.18
N VAL A 240 17.12 8.71 -2.93
CA VAL A 240 18.34 7.95 -2.62
C VAL A 240 19.28 7.81 -3.82
N VAL A 241 18.71 7.67 -5.02
CA VAL A 241 19.51 7.64 -6.25
C VAL A 241 20.16 9.00 -6.48
N ALA A 242 19.39 10.10 -6.34
CA ALA A 242 19.96 11.44 -6.42
C ALA A 242 21.05 11.66 -5.35
N ALA A 243 20.84 11.22 -4.11
CA ALA A 243 21.80 11.35 -3.01
C ALA A 243 23.13 10.69 -3.33
N LYS A 244 23.10 9.42 -3.80
CA LYS A 244 24.30 8.67 -4.18
C LYS A 244 25.11 9.43 -5.25
N TYR A 245 24.51 9.72 -6.38
CA TYR A 245 25.27 10.29 -7.52
C TYR A 245 25.76 11.72 -7.27
N LEU A 246 25.05 12.51 -6.46
CA LEU A 246 25.48 13.85 -6.08
C LEU A 246 26.59 13.82 -5.04
N ALA A 247 26.53 12.93 -4.05
CA ALA A 247 27.61 12.75 -3.07
C ALA A 247 28.88 12.20 -3.72
N GLU A 248 28.78 11.20 -4.59
CA GLU A 248 29.91 10.67 -5.37
C GLU A 248 30.54 11.73 -6.28
N ALA A 249 29.79 12.74 -6.70
CA ALA A 249 30.31 13.88 -7.46
C ALA A 249 31.01 14.95 -6.57
N GLY A 250 31.08 14.72 -5.24
CA GLY A 250 31.78 15.60 -4.28
C GLY A 250 30.90 16.71 -3.68
N LEU A 251 29.58 16.71 -3.93
CA LEU A 251 28.67 17.67 -3.32
C LEU A 251 28.34 17.28 -1.86
N LYS A 252 28.24 18.27 -0.99
CA LYS A 252 27.74 18.07 0.37
C LYS A 252 26.22 17.86 0.31
N VAL A 253 25.77 16.63 0.56
CA VAL A 253 24.36 16.23 0.46
C VAL A 253 23.80 15.97 1.86
N ILE A 254 22.61 16.48 2.13
CA ILE A 254 21.80 16.09 3.30
C ILE A 254 20.48 15.52 2.79
N VAL A 255 20.17 14.27 3.17
CA VAL A 255 18.86 13.66 2.95
C VAL A 255 18.03 13.79 4.23
N VAL A 256 16.81 14.28 4.11
CA VAL A 256 15.87 14.40 5.22
C VAL A 256 14.61 13.62 4.95
N ASP A 257 14.06 12.98 5.98
CA ASP A 257 12.79 12.25 5.88
C ASP A 257 12.00 12.37 7.20
N GLN A 258 10.68 12.47 7.09
CA GLN A 258 9.81 12.50 8.26
C GLN A 258 9.75 11.15 9.00
N SER A 259 10.12 10.08 8.32
CA SER A 259 10.09 8.70 8.81
C SER A 259 11.39 8.32 9.52
N TYR A 260 11.37 7.15 10.16
CA TYR A 260 12.52 6.57 10.87
C TYR A 260 13.03 5.33 10.14
N TYR A 261 14.33 5.05 10.31
CA TYR A 261 14.98 3.82 9.83
C TYR A 261 14.66 2.67 10.79
N TRP A 262 14.35 1.53 10.22
CA TRP A 262 14.18 0.27 10.94
C TRP A 262 15.16 -0.76 10.38
N SER A 263 15.96 -1.33 11.25
CA SER A 263 16.95 -2.35 10.90
C SER A 263 16.29 -3.73 10.70
N PRO A 264 16.99 -4.69 10.06
CA PRO A 264 16.40 -5.98 9.67
C PRO A 264 15.80 -6.80 10.81
N GLU A 265 16.27 -6.65 12.05
CA GLU A 265 15.72 -7.35 13.22
C GLU A 265 14.27 -6.95 13.56
N HIS A 266 13.82 -5.78 13.10
CA HIS A 266 12.44 -5.32 13.24
C HIS A 266 11.50 -5.89 12.17
N PHE A 267 12.02 -6.62 11.19
CA PHE A 267 11.25 -7.11 10.05
C PHE A 267 11.00 -8.63 10.11
N PRO A 268 9.90 -9.11 9.53
CA PRO A 268 8.73 -8.34 9.11
C PRO A 268 7.96 -7.84 10.34
N MET A 269 7.64 -6.55 10.39
CA MET A 269 6.90 -5.96 11.52
C MET A 269 5.54 -6.64 11.71
N ALA A 270 5.03 -6.66 12.95
CA ALA A 270 3.64 -7.02 13.20
C ALA A 270 2.68 -6.13 12.40
N GLU A 271 1.54 -6.67 11.93
CA GLU A 271 0.68 -5.95 10.99
C GLU A 271 0.14 -4.61 11.52
N ASN A 272 -0.16 -4.53 12.82
CA ASN A 272 -0.60 -3.30 13.48
C ASN A 272 0.51 -2.23 13.54
N GLN A 273 1.75 -2.64 13.71
CA GLN A 273 2.92 -1.76 13.74
C GLN A 273 3.34 -1.36 12.33
N ALA A 274 3.42 -2.32 11.40
CA ALA A 274 3.79 -2.06 10.01
C ALA A 274 2.92 -0.97 9.37
N GLY A 275 1.59 -1.01 9.58
CA GLY A 275 0.68 0.00 9.06
C GLY A 275 1.02 1.43 9.49
N ASN A 276 1.55 1.61 10.69
CA ASN A 276 1.88 2.92 11.24
C ASN A 276 3.33 3.36 11.01
N HIS A 277 4.29 2.42 10.96
CA HIS A 277 5.71 2.72 10.81
C HIS A 277 6.20 2.71 9.36
N LEU A 278 5.57 1.92 8.50
CA LEU A 278 6.04 1.70 7.14
C LEU A 278 5.18 2.36 6.06
N PHE A 279 3.94 2.74 6.40
CA PHE A 279 2.98 3.27 5.44
C PHE A 279 2.46 4.65 5.82
N GLY A 280 2.17 5.44 4.81
CA GLY A 280 1.48 6.71 4.99
C GLY A 280 0.05 6.52 5.53
N ASN A 281 -0.39 7.42 6.36
CA ASN A 281 -1.73 7.47 6.96
C ASN A 281 -2.16 6.17 7.65
N GLY A 282 -1.25 5.52 8.37
CA GLY A 282 -1.56 4.31 9.14
C GLY A 282 -1.89 3.09 8.28
N GLY A 283 -1.49 3.08 7.00
CA GLY A 283 -1.64 1.96 6.10
C GLY A 283 -2.25 2.29 4.75
N VAL A 284 -3.25 3.18 4.68
CA VAL A 284 -3.97 3.44 3.44
C VAL A 284 -4.53 4.87 3.38
N VAL A 285 -4.51 5.46 2.18
CA VAL A 285 -5.22 6.70 1.85
C VAL A 285 -6.42 6.35 0.97
N ILE A 286 -7.61 6.77 1.35
CA ILE A 286 -8.84 6.50 0.60
C ILE A 286 -9.22 7.76 -0.20
N SER A 287 -9.63 7.59 -1.46
CA SER A 287 -10.15 8.70 -2.29
C SER A 287 -11.43 9.30 -1.70
N THR A 288 -11.73 10.55 -2.07
CA THR A 288 -12.90 11.28 -1.55
C THR A 288 -14.24 10.59 -1.81
N ASP A 289 -14.36 9.86 -2.92
CA ASP A 289 -15.54 9.05 -3.25
C ASP A 289 -15.53 7.65 -2.63
N GLY A 290 -14.44 7.30 -1.93
CA GLY A 290 -14.25 6.00 -1.29
C GLY A 290 -14.04 4.83 -2.27
N SER A 291 -13.81 5.06 -3.56
CA SER A 291 -13.72 3.99 -4.56
C SER A 291 -12.35 3.32 -4.57
N ILE A 292 -11.27 4.05 -4.33
CA ILE A 292 -9.91 3.51 -4.39
C ILE A 292 -9.16 3.70 -3.07
N SER A 293 -8.46 2.65 -2.66
CA SER A 293 -7.53 2.62 -1.53
C SER A 293 -6.09 2.64 -2.06
N VAL A 294 -5.31 3.62 -1.63
CA VAL A 294 -3.93 3.83 -2.08
C VAL A 294 -2.97 3.57 -0.94
N VAL A 295 -1.99 2.70 -1.14
CA VAL A 295 -0.88 2.48 -0.20
C VAL A 295 0.39 3.18 -0.69
N ALA A 296 1.07 3.87 0.22
CA ALA A 296 2.34 4.53 -0.06
C ALA A 296 3.32 4.24 1.07
N GLY A 297 4.58 3.98 0.73
CA GLY A 297 5.64 3.81 1.74
C GLY A 297 5.91 5.12 2.45
N SER A 298 5.96 5.07 3.78
CA SER A 298 6.34 6.18 4.66
C SER A 298 7.29 5.64 5.74
N THR A 299 8.47 5.25 5.30
CA THR A 299 9.57 4.75 6.11
C THR A 299 10.88 5.22 5.48
N TRP A 300 11.98 5.24 6.23
CA TRP A 300 13.30 5.48 5.67
C TRP A 300 13.60 4.49 4.54
N GLY A 301 13.83 4.98 3.32
CA GLY A 301 13.89 4.18 2.10
C GLY A 301 12.59 4.12 1.29
N GLY A 302 11.51 4.69 1.83
CA GLY A 302 10.20 4.86 1.14
C GLY A 302 9.58 3.55 0.66
N GLY A 303 8.89 3.61 -0.49
CA GLY A 303 8.20 2.46 -1.10
C GLY A 303 9.10 1.28 -1.45
N GLY A 304 10.42 1.51 -1.63
CA GLY A 304 11.39 0.45 -1.90
C GLY A 304 11.62 -0.53 -0.73
N VAL A 305 11.22 -0.15 0.48
CA VAL A 305 11.29 -1.03 1.67
C VAL A 305 10.13 -2.02 1.71
N ILE A 306 8.94 -1.62 1.23
CA ILE A 306 7.70 -2.39 1.35
C ILE A 306 7.21 -3.01 0.04
N ASN A 307 7.87 -2.77 -1.09
CA ASN A 307 7.52 -3.32 -2.39
C ASN A 307 7.85 -4.83 -2.50
N TRP A 308 7.43 -5.45 -3.60
CA TRP A 308 7.49 -6.91 -3.80
C TRP A 308 8.62 -7.35 -4.73
N SER A 309 9.73 -6.64 -4.75
CA SER A 309 10.94 -6.93 -5.56
C SER A 309 10.76 -6.88 -7.08
N ALA A 310 9.55 -6.69 -7.61
CA ALA A 310 9.31 -6.62 -9.04
C ALA A 310 10.03 -5.42 -9.67
N SER A 311 10.90 -5.69 -10.65
CA SER A 311 11.82 -4.72 -11.25
C SER A 311 11.65 -4.69 -12.76
N LEU A 312 10.66 -3.92 -13.21
CA LEU A 312 10.27 -3.82 -14.62
C LEU A 312 10.68 -2.46 -15.20
N GLN A 313 11.27 -2.48 -16.38
CA GLN A 313 11.52 -1.26 -17.17
C GLN A 313 10.27 -0.86 -17.98
N PRO A 314 10.07 0.45 -18.25
CA PRO A 314 8.93 0.92 -19.02
C PRO A 314 8.98 0.39 -20.46
N GLN A 315 7.83 -0.06 -20.97
CA GLN A 315 7.73 -0.63 -22.31
C GLN A 315 8.05 0.42 -23.40
N GLY A 316 8.47 -0.06 -24.57
CA GLY A 316 8.84 0.79 -25.70
C GLY A 316 7.70 1.72 -26.16
N TYR A 317 6.43 1.27 -26.10
CA TYR A 317 5.29 2.13 -26.45
C TYR A 317 5.04 3.24 -25.42
N VAL A 318 5.30 3.03 -24.13
CA VAL A 318 5.24 4.09 -23.10
C VAL A 318 6.34 5.12 -23.34
N ARG A 319 7.57 4.68 -23.60
CA ARG A 319 8.69 5.57 -23.89
C ARG A 319 8.43 6.40 -25.15
N ARG A 320 7.86 5.80 -26.21
CA ARG A 320 7.44 6.52 -27.42
C ARG A 320 6.34 7.53 -27.13
N GLU A 321 5.35 7.19 -26.31
CA GLU A 321 4.32 8.13 -25.87
C GLU A 321 4.93 9.35 -25.17
N TRP A 322 5.84 9.13 -24.24
CA TRP A 322 6.52 10.22 -23.53
C TRP A 322 7.38 11.08 -24.45
N ALA A 323 8.06 10.45 -25.38
CA ALA A 323 8.87 11.17 -26.36
C ALA A 323 8.04 12.00 -27.35
N GLN A 324 6.95 11.44 -27.87
CA GLN A 324 6.19 12.03 -28.98
C GLN A 324 5.01 12.88 -28.48
N LYS A 325 4.13 12.33 -27.62
CA LYS A 325 2.93 13.04 -27.14
C LYS A 325 3.26 14.11 -26.10
N PHE A 326 4.30 13.88 -25.27
CA PHE A 326 4.71 14.82 -24.22
C PHE A 326 5.92 15.69 -24.62
N GLY A 327 6.52 15.45 -25.79
CA GLY A 327 7.65 16.21 -26.31
C GLY A 327 8.95 16.00 -25.53
N LEU A 328 9.18 14.80 -25.02
CA LEU A 328 10.31 14.44 -24.16
C LEU A 328 11.19 13.35 -24.83
N PRO A 329 11.91 13.70 -25.93
CA PRO A 329 12.61 12.73 -26.78
C PRO A 329 13.69 11.94 -26.04
N HIS A 330 14.23 12.44 -24.93
CA HIS A 330 15.24 11.76 -24.13
C HIS A 330 14.78 10.40 -23.62
N PHE A 331 13.48 10.15 -23.42
CA PHE A 331 12.98 8.86 -22.99
C PHE A 331 13.16 7.73 -24.01
N ASN A 332 13.32 8.07 -25.30
CA ASN A 332 13.70 7.10 -26.34
C ASN A 332 15.22 7.00 -26.56
N GLY A 333 16.00 7.84 -25.88
CA GLY A 333 17.45 7.90 -26.05
C GLY A 333 18.20 6.80 -25.30
N SER A 334 19.43 6.53 -25.76
CA SER A 334 20.35 5.60 -25.12
C SER A 334 20.78 6.03 -23.70
N ALA A 335 20.82 7.35 -23.45
CA ALA A 335 21.16 7.87 -22.13
C ALA A 335 20.14 7.47 -21.07
N PHE A 336 18.84 7.50 -21.38
CA PHE A 336 17.82 7.01 -20.44
C PHE A 336 17.88 5.49 -20.26
N GLN A 337 18.18 4.73 -21.32
CA GLN A 337 18.42 3.30 -21.19
C GLN A 337 19.60 3.01 -20.26
N ALA A 338 20.72 3.73 -20.44
CA ALA A 338 21.88 3.59 -19.57
C ALA A 338 21.57 3.96 -18.10
N ASP A 339 20.70 4.95 -17.86
CA ASP A 339 20.22 5.29 -16.52
C ASP A 339 19.39 4.13 -15.89
N LEU A 340 18.56 3.44 -16.68
CA LEU A 340 17.79 2.27 -16.23
C LEU A 340 18.71 1.06 -15.97
N ASP A 341 19.64 0.80 -16.86
CA ASP A 341 20.56 -0.35 -16.76
C ASP A 341 21.48 -0.22 -15.54
N ASP A 342 21.96 0.99 -15.25
CA ASP A 342 22.82 1.27 -14.11
C ASP A 342 22.10 1.02 -12.77
N VAL A 343 20.87 1.51 -12.62
CA VAL A 343 20.11 1.25 -11.38
C VAL A 343 19.72 -0.21 -11.26
N CYS A 344 19.41 -0.89 -12.35
CA CYS A 344 19.16 -2.34 -12.34
C CYS A 344 20.42 -3.13 -11.96
N SER A 345 21.57 -2.77 -12.52
CA SER A 345 22.86 -3.37 -12.21
C SER A 345 23.20 -3.24 -10.72
N ARG A 346 23.05 -2.03 -10.14
CA ARG A 346 23.31 -1.80 -8.71
C ARG A 346 22.46 -2.68 -7.79
N MET A 347 21.21 -2.94 -8.17
CA MET A 347 20.29 -3.79 -7.41
C MET A 347 20.44 -5.28 -7.75
N GLY A 348 21.27 -5.65 -8.73
CA GLY A 348 21.39 -7.01 -9.24
C GLY A 348 20.05 -7.55 -9.73
N VAL A 349 19.35 -6.76 -10.56
CA VAL A 349 18.06 -7.15 -11.13
C VAL A 349 18.23 -8.31 -12.10
N SER A 350 17.56 -9.44 -11.81
CA SER A 350 17.68 -10.65 -12.60
C SER A 350 16.41 -11.49 -12.56
N THR A 351 16.23 -12.37 -13.52
CA THR A 351 15.26 -13.46 -13.52
C THR A 351 15.83 -14.78 -13.04
N ASP A 352 17.14 -14.81 -12.73
CA ASP A 352 17.82 -16.01 -12.25
C ASP A 352 17.37 -16.35 -10.82
N HIS A 353 17.39 -17.63 -10.49
CA HIS A 353 17.12 -18.15 -9.15
C HIS A 353 15.74 -17.81 -8.56
N ILE A 354 14.74 -17.56 -9.43
CA ILE A 354 13.36 -17.33 -8.98
C ILE A 354 12.71 -18.65 -8.56
N ASN A 355 12.25 -18.72 -7.32
CA ASN A 355 11.42 -19.81 -6.81
C ASN A 355 9.94 -19.37 -6.82
N HIS A 356 9.21 -19.69 -7.90
CA HIS A 356 7.80 -19.31 -8.02
C HIS A 356 6.93 -20.02 -6.97
N ASN A 357 6.16 -19.27 -6.18
CA ASN A 357 5.13 -19.85 -5.32
C ASN A 357 3.93 -20.34 -6.16
N LYS A 358 2.93 -20.97 -5.50
CA LYS A 358 1.74 -21.52 -6.18
C LYS A 358 1.02 -20.48 -7.05
N GLY A 359 0.79 -19.27 -6.55
CA GLY A 359 0.11 -18.22 -7.30
C GLY A 359 0.82 -17.88 -8.61
N ASN A 360 2.13 -17.68 -8.55
CA ASN A 360 2.93 -17.36 -9.73
C ASN A 360 3.00 -18.52 -10.73
N LYS A 361 3.06 -19.78 -10.26
CA LYS A 361 3.00 -20.97 -11.11
C LYS A 361 1.66 -21.05 -11.85
N VAL A 362 0.54 -20.78 -11.18
CA VAL A 362 -0.80 -20.77 -11.81
C VAL A 362 -0.88 -19.76 -12.95
N LEU A 363 -0.31 -18.55 -12.80
CA LEU A 363 -0.28 -17.57 -13.89
C LEU A 363 0.51 -18.08 -15.10
N LEU A 364 1.69 -18.65 -14.89
CA LEU A 364 2.55 -19.13 -15.98
C LEU A 364 1.96 -20.35 -16.68
N GLU A 365 1.51 -21.36 -15.93
CA GLU A 365 0.97 -22.60 -16.47
C GLU A 365 -0.42 -22.40 -17.12
N GLY A 366 -1.29 -21.63 -16.46
CA GLY A 366 -2.59 -21.30 -17.02
C GLY A 366 -2.47 -20.50 -18.32
N ALA A 367 -1.57 -19.51 -18.36
CA ALA A 367 -1.30 -18.77 -19.60
C ALA A 367 -0.76 -19.69 -20.69
N ARG A 368 0.16 -20.61 -20.37
CA ARG A 368 0.68 -21.61 -21.32
C ARG A 368 -0.45 -22.50 -21.88
N LYS A 369 -1.36 -22.97 -21.02
CA LYS A 369 -2.53 -23.79 -21.45
C LYS A 369 -3.47 -23.03 -22.38
N LEU A 370 -3.62 -21.72 -22.17
CA LEU A 370 -4.49 -20.84 -22.96
C LEU A 370 -3.80 -20.20 -24.17
N GLY A 371 -2.49 -20.42 -24.35
CA GLY A 371 -1.70 -19.84 -25.44
C GLY A 371 -1.45 -18.34 -25.28
N TRP A 372 -1.45 -17.81 -24.02
CA TRP A 372 -1.26 -16.40 -23.72
C TRP A 372 0.19 -16.07 -23.37
N SER A 373 0.59 -14.86 -23.68
CA SER A 373 1.91 -14.32 -23.33
C SER A 373 2.04 -14.11 -21.84
N ALA A 374 3.01 -14.77 -21.24
CA ALA A 374 3.39 -14.64 -19.83
C ALA A 374 4.90 -14.78 -19.66
N LYS A 375 5.44 -14.16 -18.61
CA LYS A 375 6.88 -14.23 -18.33
C LYS A 375 7.19 -14.12 -16.84
N ALA A 376 8.39 -14.60 -16.48
CA ALA A 376 8.98 -14.29 -15.19
C ALA A 376 9.26 -12.78 -15.08
N VAL A 377 9.09 -12.23 -13.88
CA VAL A 377 9.37 -10.84 -13.55
C VAL A 377 10.73 -10.73 -12.89
N ALA A 378 11.62 -9.93 -13.46
CA ALA A 378 12.92 -9.69 -12.88
C ALA A 378 12.81 -9.11 -11.46
N GLN A 379 13.66 -9.58 -10.55
CA GLN A 379 13.66 -9.28 -9.13
C GLN A 379 14.92 -8.51 -8.74
N ASN A 380 14.80 -7.49 -7.88
CA ASN A 380 15.96 -6.80 -7.30
C ASN A 380 16.50 -7.57 -6.08
N THR A 381 17.04 -8.76 -6.33
CA THR A 381 17.50 -9.67 -5.27
C THR A 381 19.00 -9.96 -5.32
N GLY A 382 19.75 -9.19 -6.09
CA GLY A 382 21.20 -9.40 -6.23
C GLY A 382 21.54 -10.67 -6.97
N GLY A 383 20.65 -11.20 -7.83
CA GLY A 383 20.84 -12.47 -8.53
C GLY A 383 20.76 -13.71 -7.60
N ALA A 384 20.21 -13.58 -6.39
CA ALA A 384 20.07 -14.66 -5.42
C ALA A 384 18.61 -15.06 -5.20
N VAL A 385 18.40 -16.25 -4.65
CA VAL A 385 17.08 -16.71 -4.20
C VAL A 385 16.55 -15.76 -3.12
N HIS A 386 15.31 -15.34 -3.27
CA HIS A 386 14.59 -14.54 -2.27
C HIS A 386 13.19 -15.12 -2.07
N ASP A 387 13.04 -15.91 -1.02
CA ASP A 387 11.84 -16.66 -0.70
C ASP A 387 11.14 -16.00 0.51
N ASP A 388 10.53 -14.81 0.29
CA ASP A 388 9.93 -14.00 1.35
C ASP A 388 8.56 -13.46 0.91
N GLY A 389 7.50 -13.94 1.54
CA GLY A 389 6.11 -13.49 1.35
C GLY A 389 5.74 -12.25 2.16
N PHE A 390 6.62 -11.79 3.05
CA PHE A 390 6.35 -10.71 4.00
C PHE A 390 6.99 -9.37 3.61
N CYS A 391 7.55 -9.24 2.41
CA CYS A 391 8.20 -8.00 1.94
C CYS A 391 7.37 -6.73 2.16
N THR A 392 6.04 -6.82 2.14
CA THR A 392 5.11 -5.71 2.46
C THR A 392 5.31 -5.17 3.89
N ARG A 393 5.83 -5.98 4.81
CA ARG A 393 6.10 -5.62 6.21
C ARG A 393 7.60 -5.44 6.50
N GLY A 394 8.41 -5.33 5.46
CA GLY A 394 9.87 -5.25 5.52
C GLY A 394 10.56 -6.59 5.25
N CYS A 395 11.73 -6.54 4.63
CA CYS A 395 12.53 -7.70 4.27
C CYS A 395 13.59 -7.98 5.34
N ARG A 396 13.40 -9.02 6.17
CA ARG A 396 14.33 -9.40 7.25
C ARG A 396 15.67 -9.87 6.72
N SER A 397 15.67 -10.64 5.64
CA SER A 397 16.89 -11.25 5.10
C SER A 397 17.84 -10.28 4.39
N CYS A 398 17.43 -9.01 4.14
CA CYS A 398 18.12 -8.08 3.23
C CYS A 398 18.33 -8.66 1.82
N GLY A 399 17.65 -9.75 1.48
CA GLY A 399 17.65 -10.37 0.15
C GLY A 399 17.11 -9.41 -0.90
N LYS A 400 16.04 -8.68 -0.57
CA LYS A 400 15.55 -7.58 -1.40
C LYS A 400 16.52 -6.40 -1.37
N LYS A 401 17.15 -6.08 -2.51
CA LYS A 401 18.12 -5.00 -2.68
C LYS A 401 17.39 -3.66 -2.87
N GLY A 402 16.67 -3.24 -1.84
CA GLY A 402 15.98 -1.96 -1.76
C GLY A 402 16.90 -0.79 -1.39
N PRO A 403 16.37 0.43 -1.26
CA PRO A 403 17.13 1.66 -0.96
C PRO A 403 18.05 1.56 0.25
N THR A 404 17.62 0.96 1.34
CA THR A 404 18.38 0.83 2.60
C THR A 404 19.52 -0.17 2.54
N VAL A 405 19.59 -0.98 1.49
CA VAL A 405 20.60 -2.04 1.28
C VAL A 405 21.54 -1.69 0.12
N THR A 406 21.20 -0.67 -0.69
CA THR A 406 21.94 -0.27 -1.88
C THR A 406 22.33 1.21 -1.86
N PHE A 407 21.48 2.06 -2.40
CA PHE A 407 21.80 3.46 -2.70
C PHE A 407 22.04 4.33 -1.46
N LEU A 408 21.36 4.07 -0.32
CA LEU A 408 21.60 4.81 0.92
C LEU A 408 22.97 4.48 1.54
N PRO A 409 23.37 3.20 1.64
CA PRO A 409 24.76 2.86 1.98
C PRO A 409 25.79 3.54 1.09
N ASP A 410 25.61 3.46 -0.24
CA ASP A 410 26.54 4.10 -1.19
C ASP A 410 26.64 5.62 -0.97
N ALA A 411 25.50 6.28 -0.73
CA ALA A 411 25.45 7.72 -0.43
C ALA A 411 26.17 8.04 0.89
N ALA A 412 25.99 7.20 1.93
CA ALA A 412 26.68 7.34 3.21
C ALA A 412 28.19 7.24 3.06
N GLU A 413 28.67 6.22 2.33
CA GLU A 413 30.09 6.01 2.05
C GLU A 413 30.69 7.15 1.22
N ALA A 414 29.90 7.79 0.36
CA ALA A 414 30.28 8.99 -0.38
C ALA A 414 30.18 10.30 0.44
N GLY A 415 29.84 10.23 1.74
CA GLY A 415 29.82 11.36 2.68
C GLY A 415 28.48 12.10 2.78
N ALA A 416 27.39 11.57 2.24
CA ALA A 416 26.05 12.13 2.49
C ALA A 416 25.68 12.03 3.97
N ARG A 417 24.98 13.04 4.49
CA ARG A 417 24.45 13.10 5.85
C ARG A 417 22.95 12.85 5.84
N PHE A 418 22.42 12.34 6.95
CA PHE A 418 21.03 11.92 7.06
C PHE A 418 20.35 12.49 8.29
N ILE A 419 19.08 12.92 8.13
CA ILE A 419 18.22 13.35 9.23
C ILE A 419 16.89 12.62 9.12
N GLU A 420 16.64 11.67 10.01
CA GLU A 420 15.34 11.01 10.16
C GLU A 420 14.42 11.81 11.09
N GLY A 421 13.11 11.56 11.06
CA GLY A 421 12.14 12.25 11.89
C GLY A 421 12.00 13.76 11.59
N PHE A 422 12.37 14.18 10.36
CA PHE A 422 12.32 15.58 9.93
C PHE A 422 11.18 15.83 8.94
N GLU A 423 10.09 16.37 9.44
CA GLU A 423 8.96 16.79 8.62
C GLU A 423 9.20 18.16 8.00
N VAL A 424 9.50 18.21 6.72
CA VAL A 424 9.63 19.47 5.97
C VAL A 424 8.25 20.11 5.81
N LYS A 425 8.10 21.32 6.33
CA LYS A 425 6.86 22.09 6.28
C LYS A 425 6.78 22.98 5.04
N THR A 426 7.91 23.63 4.70
CA THR A 426 8.00 24.56 3.55
C THR A 426 9.38 24.53 2.92
N ILE A 427 9.43 24.82 1.63
CA ILE A 427 10.63 25.22 0.90
C ILE A 427 10.85 26.70 1.16
N THR A 428 12.11 27.11 1.40
CA THR A 428 12.47 28.50 1.64
C THR A 428 13.01 29.15 0.36
N PHE A 429 12.72 30.44 0.20
CA PHE A 429 13.13 31.24 -0.96
C PHE A 429 13.91 32.47 -0.51
N ASP A 430 14.70 33.03 -1.41
CA ASP A 430 15.46 34.25 -1.18
C ASP A 430 14.49 35.44 -1.06
N GLU A 431 14.74 36.33 -0.10
CA GLU A 431 13.88 37.50 0.15
C GLU A 431 13.93 38.53 -0.99
N ALA A 432 15.07 38.62 -1.69
CA ALA A 432 15.27 39.55 -2.81
C ALA A 432 14.83 38.92 -4.14
N ASP A 433 14.85 37.58 -4.26
CA ASP A 433 14.44 36.83 -5.44
C ASP A 433 13.59 35.62 -5.06
N ALA A 434 12.28 35.82 -5.00
CA ALA A 434 11.31 34.78 -4.63
C ALA A 434 11.26 33.58 -5.63
N THR A 435 12.04 33.59 -6.70
CA THR A 435 12.20 32.45 -7.60
C THR A 435 13.33 31.52 -7.18
N LYS A 436 14.29 32.02 -6.41
CA LYS A 436 15.49 31.29 -5.98
C LYS A 436 15.27 30.58 -4.65
N THR A 437 15.39 29.23 -4.65
CA THR A 437 15.32 28.49 -3.39
C THR A 437 16.60 28.65 -2.56
N THR A 438 16.42 28.68 -1.25
CA THR A 438 17.51 28.76 -0.26
C THR A 438 17.57 27.56 0.65
N GLY A 439 16.65 26.59 0.51
CA GLY A 439 16.61 25.38 1.30
C GLY A 439 15.21 24.96 1.76
N VAL A 440 15.12 24.45 2.97
CA VAL A 440 13.86 23.97 3.57
C VAL A 440 13.76 24.34 5.04
N ARG A 441 12.52 24.45 5.53
CA ARG A 441 12.19 24.60 6.94
C ARG A 441 11.23 23.51 7.37
N GLY A 442 11.42 22.96 8.57
CA GLY A 442 10.57 21.91 9.10
C GLY A 442 10.77 21.64 10.59
N THR A 443 10.11 20.61 11.05
CA THR A 443 10.14 20.16 12.43
C THR A 443 10.84 18.81 12.52
N TRP A 444 11.92 18.74 13.29
CA TRP A 444 12.60 17.50 13.61
C TRP A 444 12.10 16.95 14.95
N THR A 445 11.90 15.64 15.01
CA THR A 445 11.57 14.94 16.26
C THR A 445 12.53 13.77 16.45
N SER A 446 13.22 13.73 17.58
CA SER A 446 14.21 12.69 17.89
C SER A 446 13.57 11.32 18.07
N ARG A 447 14.38 10.26 18.10
CA ARG A 447 14.02 9.03 18.80
C ARG A 447 13.94 9.29 20.30
N ASP A 448 13.32 8.38 21.04
CA ASP A 448 13.37 8.33 22.49
C ASP A 448 14.73 7.76 22.96
N ARG A 449 14.98 7.80 24.27
CA ARG A 449 16.24 7.29 24.85
C ARG A 449 16.46 5.79 24.67
N ALA A 450 15.40 5.02 24.44
CA ALA A 450 15.48 3.59 24.14
C ALA A 450 15.76 3.31 22.66
N GLY A 451 15.87 4.34 21.81
CA GLY A 451 16.09 4.20 20.38
C GLY A 451 14.80 3.96 19.58
N GLY A 452 13.63 3.97 20.23
CA GLY A 452 12.32 3.85 19.63
C GLY A 452 11.65 5.19 19.33
N VAL A 453 10.33 5.15 19.15
CA VAL A 453 9.50 6.34 18.90
C VAL A 453 8.29 6.45 19.85
N ALA A 454 8.16 5.50 20.78
CA ALA A 454 7.04 5.43 21.73
C ALA A 454 7.23 6.23 23.00
N GLY A 455 8.47 6.58 23.35
CA GLY A 455 8.79 7.33 24.58
C GLY A 455 8.28 8.76 24.53
N LYS A 456 7.96 9.31 25.71
CA LYS A 456 7.54 10.71 25.91
C LYS A 456 8.72 11.68 25.99
N ASP A 457 9.94 11.19 26.06
CA ASP A 457 11.19 11.94 26.21
C ASP A 457 11.80 12.36 24.87
N ARG A 458 11.04 12.27 23.79
CA ARG A 458 11.43 12.72 22.45
C ARG A 458 11.54 14.24 22.40
N VAL A 459 12.60 14.71 21.75
CA VAL A 459 12.86 16.15 21.58
C VAL A 459 12.33 16.60 20.23
N THR A 460 11.58 17.70 20.21
CA THR A 460 11.08 18.33 18.98
C THR A 460 11.70 19.71 18.81
N ARG A 461 12.24 20.01 17.62
CA ARG A 461 12.90 21.27 17.29
C ARG A 461 12.51 21.76 15.88
N GLU A 462 12.35 23.07 15.74
CA GLU A 462 12.35 23.72 14.43
C GLU A 462 13.78 23.74 13.86
N VAL A 463 13.90 23.40 12.57
CA VAL A 463 15.18 23.35 11.86
C VAL A 463 15.03 24.02 10.49
N VAL A 464 16.04 24.79 10.12
CA VAL A 464 16.21 25.36 8.78
C VAL A 464 17.46 24.76 8.16
N ILE A 465 17.31 24.13 7.00
CA ILE A 465 18.44 23.65 6.22
C ILE A 465 18.63 24.60 5.04
N LYS A 466 19.72 25.39 5.09
CA LYS A 466 20.13 26.24 3.97
C LYS A 466 20.89 25.41 2.96
N ALA A 467 20.49 25.49 1.71
CA ALA A 467 21.08 24.71 0.63
C ALA A 467 21.16 25.51 -0.66
N LYS A 468 22.22 25.30 -1.44
CA LYS A 468 22.37 25.88 -2.78
C LYS A 468 21.34 25.28 -3.75
N ARG A 469 20.93 24.03 -3.56
CA ARG A 469 19.90 23.31 -4.34
C ARG A 469 18.97 22.53 -3.42
N THR A 470 17.71 22.49 -3.81
CA THR A 470 16.66 21.70 -3.14
C THR A 470 16.10 20.68 -4.10
N ILE A 471 16.12 19.40 -3.72
CA ILE A 471 15.49 18.31 -4.47
C ILE A 471 14.34 17.77 -3.65
N VAL A 472 13.13 17.83 -4.20
CA VAL A 472 11.94 17.25 -3.56
C VAL A 472 11.71 15.85 -4.10
N SER A 473 11.63 14.88 -3.20
CA SER A 473 11.48 13.45 -3.46
C SER A 473 10.46 12.78 -2.52
N GLY A 474 9.42 13.53 -2.13
CA GLY A 474 8.37 13.08 -1.22
C GLY A 474 7.34 12.12 -1.85
N GLY A 475 7.51 11.73 -3.11
CA GLY A 475 6.59 10.89 -3.87
C GLY A 475 5.32 11.63 -4.34
N SER A 476 4.55 10.98 -5.20
CA SER A 476 3.41 11.62 -5.90
C SER A 476 2.28 12.09 -4.99
N LEU A 477 2.24 11.67 -3.74
CA LEU A 477 1.22 12.13 -2.79
C LEU A 477 1.68 13.36 -1.99
N TYR A 478 2.93 13.40 -1.56
CA TYR A 478 3.40 14.45 -0.64
C TYR A 478 4.18 15.57 -1.34
N THR A 479 4.88 15.29 -2.44
CA THR A 479 5.59 16.32 -3.23
C THR A 479 4.67 17.48 -3.65
N PRO A 480 3.50 17.27 -4.26
CA PRO A 480 2.62 18.37 -4.64
C PRO A 480 2.06 19.13 -3.43
N ILE A 481 1.83 18.46 -2.30
CA ILE A 481 1.38 19.10 -1.05
C ILE A 481 2.46 20.08 -0.54
N LEU A 482 3.72 19.64 -0.50
CA LEU A 482 4.84 20.48 -0.08
C LEU A 482 4.99 21.71 -1.00
N LEU A 483 4.91 21.52 -2.32
CA LEU A 483 4.99 22.64 -3.28
C LEU A 483 3.87 23.66 -3.06
N GLN A 484 2.62 23.20 -2.88
CA GLN A 484 1.47 24.07 -2.64
C GLN A 484 1.59 24.81 -1.29
N LYS A 485 1.99 24.12 -0.21
CA LYS A 485 2.25 24.73 1.10
C LYS A 485 3.40 25.75 1.07
N SER A 486 4.34 25.60 0.13
CA SER A 486 5.44 26.53 -0.09
C SER A 486 5.08 27.71 -1.01
N GLY A 487 3.79 27.87 -1.38
CA GLY A 487 3.29 29.02 -2.13
C GLY A 487 3.42 28.93 -3.66
N LEU A 488 3.85 27.78 -4.20
CA LEU A 488 3.96 27.59 -5.65
C LEU A 488 2.56 27.46 -6.29
N LYS A 489 2.31 28.24 -7.35
CA LYS A 489 0.96 28.43 -7.93
C LYS A 489 0.77 27.79 -9.31
N ASN A 490 1.68 26.94 -9.77
CA ASN A 490 1.49 26.25 -11.04
C ASN A 490 0.24 25.35 -10.96
N LYS A 491 -0.72 25.56 -11.88
CA LYS A 491 -2.02 24.87 -11.89
C LYS A 491 -1.93 23.36 -12.09
N HIS A 492 -0.79 22.82 -12.53
CA HIS A 492 -0.56 21.41 -12.75
C HIS A 492 -0.07 20.68 -11.49
N ILE A 493 0.36 21.40 -10.43
CA ILE A 493 0.76 20.80 -9.17
C ILE A 493 -0.43 20.05 -8.57
N GLY A 494 -0.22 18.77 -8.28
CA GLY A 494 -1.23 17.86 -7.73
C GLY A 494 -2.22 17.32 -8.76
N ARG A 495 -2.14 17.67 -10.03
CA ARG A 495 -2.98 17.14 -11.11
C ARG A 495 -2.27 16.02 -11.85
N HIS A 496 -3.04 15.28 -12.66
CA HIS A 496 -2.53 14.14 -13.45
C HIS A 496 -2.00 12.98 -12.58
N LEU A 497 -2.60 12.79 -11.42
CA LEU A 497 -2.29 11.64 -10.56
C LEU A 497 -2.76 10.36 -11.25
N HIS A 498 -1.83 9.51 -11.66
CA HIS A 498 -2.08 8.15 -12.15
C HIS A 498 -1.81 7.14 -11.03
N LEU A 499 -2.57 6.04 -11.01
CA LEU A 499 -2.56 5.11 -9.90
C LEU A 499 -2.39 3.65 -10.28
N HIS A 500 -2.50 3.26 -11.56
CA HIS A 500 -2.66 1.86 -11.94
C HIS A 500 -3.74 1.16 -11.10
N PRO A 501 -5.02 1.54 -11.24
CA PRO A 501 -6.08 0.95 -10.43
C PRO A 501 -6.19 -0.54 -10.69
N VAL A 502 -6.34 -1.32 -9.61
CA VAL A 502 -6.50 -2.77 -9.69
C VAL A 502 -7.82 -3.21 -9.09
N ASN A 503 -8.35 -4.34 -9.59
CA ASN A 503 -9.38 -5.13 -8.92
C ASN A 503 -8.85 -6.56 -8.72
N MET A 504 -9.40 -7.29 -7.75
CA MET A 504 -8.83 -8.54 -7.28
C MET A 504 -9.67 -9.76 -7.62
N VAL A 505 -8.98 -10.89 -7.82
CA VAL A 505 -9.56 -12.22 -7.95
C VAL A 505 -8.86 -13.17 -6.98
N ALA A 506 -9.64 -13.99 -6.26
CA ALA A 506 -9.14 -15.07 -5.44
C ALA A 506 -9.54 -16.41 -6.02
N ALA A 507 -8.66 -17.38 -5.96
CA ALA A 507 -8.97 -18.79 -6.21
C ALA A 507 -8.76 -19.60 -4.94
N VAL A 508 -9.66 -20.57 -4.68
CA VAL A 508 -9.54 -21.55 -3.59
C VAL A 508 -9.22 -22.90 -4.18
N TRP A 509 -8.27 -23.61 -3.58
CA TRP A 509 -7.73 -24.90 -4.03
C TRP A 509 -8.05 -26.00 -3.02
N ASP A 510 -8.04 -27.24 -3.47
CA ASP A 510 -8.19 -28.39 -2.57
C ASP A 510 -6.93 -28.66 -1.74
N GLU A 511 -5.78 -28.18 -2.18
CA GLU A 511 -4.48 -28.33 -1.51
C GLU A 511 -4.20 -27.25 -0.46
N ASP A 512 -3.22 -27.50 0.40
CA ASP A 512 -2.70 -26.54 1.37
C ASP A 512 -1.72 -25.58 0.69
N VAL A 513 -2.12 -24.33 0.50
CA VAL A 513 -1.35 -23.34 -0.30
C VAL A 513 -0.44 -22.48 0.57
N ARG A 514 -0.91 -22.03 1.73
CA ARG A 514 -0.24 -21.07 2.60
C ARG A 514 0.28 -19.85 1.84
N PRO A 515 -0.62 -19.01 1.30
CA PRO A 515 -0.29 -18.01 0.28
C PRO A 515 0.59 -16.86 0.76
N TRP A 516 0.83 -16.73 2.07
CA TRP A 516 1.76 -15.78 2.67
C TRP A 516 3.23 -16.26 2.62
N GLU A 517 3.48 -17.49 2.16
CA GLU A 517 4.82 -18.04 1.98
C GLU A 517 5.31 -17.87 0.55
N GLY A 518 6.62 -17.75 0.40
CA GLY A 518 7.29 -17.56 -0.90
C GLY A 518 7.17 -16.13 -1.48
N PRO A 519 7.88 -15.87 -2.59
CA PRO A 519 7.96 -14.54 -3.17
C PRO A 519 6.62 -14.10 -3.75
N ILE A 520 6.26 -12.81 -3.57
CA ILE A 520 4.91 -12.31 -3.85
C ILE A 520 4.65 -12.20 -5.36
N LEU A 521 5.53 -11.53 -6.11
CA LEU A 521 5.29 -11.16 -7.50
C LEU A 521 6.52 -11.52 -8.36
N THR A 522 6.49 -12.71 -8.94
CA THR A 522 7.59 -13.24 -9.76
C THR A 522 7.17 -13.64 -11.18
N SER A 523 5.90 -13.45 -11.52
CA SER A 523 5.34 -13.71 -12.85
C SER A 523 4.31 -12.68 -13.25
N VAL A 524 4.12 -12.47 -14.55
CA VAL A 524 3.13 -11.56 -15.12
C VAL A 524 2.56 -12.18 -16.40
N VAL A 525 1.24 -12.10 -16.58
CA VAL A 525 0.60 -12.31 -17.88
C VAL A 525 0.43 -10.94 -18.53
N ASN A 526 1.11 -10.74 -19.63
CA ASN A 526 1.18 -9.47 -20.36
C ASN A 526 0.43 -9.47 -21.69
N GLU A 527 -0.32 -10.53 -22.00
CA GLU A 527 -1.15 -10.66 -23.21
C GLU A 527 -2.10 -9.48 -23.41
N PHE A 528 -2.66 -8.97 -22.32
CA PHE A 528 -3.72 -7.96 -22.34
C PHE A 528 -3.22 -6.54 -22.00
N GLU A 529 -1.90 -6.29 -21.95
CA GLU A 529 -1.36 -4.99 -21.54
C GLU A 529 -1.50 -3.89 -22.58
N ASN A 530 -1.85 -4.24 -23.82
CA ASN A 530 -1.98 -3.34 -24.97
C ASN A 530 -3.23 -3.66 -25.79
N LEU A 531 -4.41 -3.60 -25.17
CA LEU A 531 -5.69 -3.97 -25.79
C LEU A 531 -6.14 -2.97 -26.86
N ASP A 532 -5.75 -1.72 -26.74
CA ASP A 532 -6.14 -0.65 -27.67
C ASP A 532 -5.10 -0.35 -28.77
N GLY A 533 -3.93 -1.01 -28.72
CA GLY A 533 -2.80 -0.74 -29.62
C GLY A 533 -1.96 0.49 -29.24
N ASP A 534 -2.45 1.35 -28.33
CA ASP A 534 -1.77 2.55 -27.82
C ASP A 534 -1.03 2.32 -26.49
N GLY A 535 -1.00 1.06 -26.01
CA GLY A 535 -0.33 0.66 -24.78
C GLY A 535 -1.22 0.73 -23.53
N TYR A 536 -2.54 0.77 -23.71
CA TYR A 536 -3.51 0.70 -22.62
C TYR A 536 -4.22 -0.66 -22.61
N GLY A 537 -4.37 -1.22 -21.42
CA GLY A 537 -4.95 -2.55 -21.22
C GLY A 537 -4.79 -2.97 -19.77
N ALA A 538 -4.74 -4.28 -19.53
CA ALA A 538 -4.58 -4.86 -18.20
C ALA A 538 -3.40 -5.84 -18.15
N LYS A 539 -2.63 -5.78 -17.05
CA LYS A 539 -1.68 -6.81 -16.65
C LYS A 539 -2.27 -7.67 -15.57
N LEU A 540 -1.93 -8.95 -15.59
CA LEU A 540 -2.37 -9.90 -14.58
C LEU A 540 -1.17 -10.30 -13.73
N GLU A 541 -1.26 -10.05 -12.43
CA GLU A 541 -0.15 -10.21 -11.49
C GLU A 541 -0.64 -10.91 -10.21
N CYS A 542 0.27 -11.56 -9.48
CA CYS A 542 0.01 -11.98 -8.10
C CYS A 542 -0.01 -10.78 -7.17
N THR A 543 -0.63 -10.94 -6.00
CA THR A 543 -0.70 -9.91 -4.95
C THR A 543 -0.26 -10.45 -3.60
N THR A 544 0.05 -9.53 -2.68
CA THR A 544 0.31 -9.91 -1.27
C THR A 544 -0.90 -10.59 -0.65
N MET A 545 -0.66 -11.66 0.08
CA MET A 545 -1.69 -12.49 0.70
C MET A 545 -1.68 -12.37 2.22
N LEU A 546 -1.57 -11.14 2.72
CA LEU A 546 -1.77 -10.85 4.14
C LEU A 546 -3.27 -10.80 4.44
N PRO A 547 -3.78 -11.50 5.48
CA PRO A 547 -5.21 -11.58 5.79
C PRO A 547 -5.91 -10.22 5.86
N SER A 548 -5.33 -9.27 6.57
CA SER A 548 -5.91 -7.94 6.79
C SER A 548 -5.89 -7.04 5.56
N SER A 549 -5.01 -7.32 4.59
CA SER A 549 -4.89 -6.54 3.35
C SER A 549 -5.72 -7.11 2.20
N PHE A 550 -6.01 -8.41 2.23
CA PHE A 550 -6.65 -9.12 1.12
C PHE A 550 -8.15 -9.38 1.36
N LEU A 551 -8.50 -10.04 2.47
CA LEU A 551 -9.87 -10.49 2.73
C LEU A 551 -10.92 -9.37 2.83
N PRO A 552 -10.63 -8.17 3.42
CA PRO A 552 -11.60 -7.09 3.52
C PRO A 552 -12.02 -6.44 2.20
N LEU A 553 -11.35 -6.78 1.09
CA LEU A 553 -11.66 -6.24 -0.24
C LEU A 553 -12.85 -6.94 -0.89
N TYR A 554 -13.20 -8.14 -0.42
CA TYR A 554 -14.37 -8.87 -0.90
C TYR A 554 -15.65 -8.39 -0.20
N GLU A 555 -16.78 -8.52 -0.90
CA GLU A 555 -18.08 -8.10 -0.38
C GLU A 555 -18.41 -8.80 0.93
N TRP A 556 -18.76 -8.00 1.94
CA TRP A 556 -19.24 -8.55 3.21
C TRP A 556 -20.70 -8.99 3.09
N LYS A 557 -20.96 -10.27 3.32
CA LYS A 557 -22.27 -10.94 3.19
C LYS A 557 -22.81 -11.44 4.54
N GLY A 558 -22.35 -10.87 5.65
CA GLY A 558 -22.71 -11.22 7.02
C GLY A 558 -21.53 -11.81 7.81
N GLY A 559 -21.67 -11.80 9.13
CA GLY A 559 -20.59 -12.18 10.05
C GLY A 559 -20.17 -13.62 9.95
N LEU A 560 -21.12 -14.57 9.92
CA LEU A 560 -20.82 -16.01 9.76
C LEU A 560 -20.13 -16.27 8.41
N ASN A 561 -20.68 -15.70 7.33
CA ASN A 561 -20.11 -15.85 6.00
C ASN A 561 -18.66 -15.36 5.94
N PHE A 562 -18.39 -14.20 6.56
CA PHE A 562 -17.05 -13.65 6.60
C PHE A 562 -16.07 -14.52 7.40
N LYS A 563 -16.49 -15.07 8.54
CA LYS A 563 -15.67 -16.00 9.31
C LYS A 563 -15.35 -17.26 8.52
N GLU A 564 -16.32 -17.87 7.84
CA GLU A 564 -16.09 -19.02 6.97
C GLU A 564 -15.17 -18.68 5.78
N PHE A 565 -15.37 -17.53 5.15
CA PHE A 565 -14.52 -17.04 4.05
C PHE A 565 -13.08 -16.84 4.50
N THR A 566 -12.87 -16.28 5.70
CA THR A 566 -11.54 -16.09 6.29
C THR A 566 -10.76 -17.41 6.39
N MET A 567 -11.40 -18.49 6.81
CA MET A 567 -10.75 -19.80 6.94
C MET A 567 -10.34 -20.44 5.61
N LYS A 568 -10.90 -20.01 4.48
CA LYS A 568 -10.46 -20.45 3.16
C LYS A 568 -9.07 -19.92 2.78
N MET A 569 -8.62 -18.85 3.44
CA MET A 569 -7.40 -18.13 3.03
C MET A 569 -6.16 -19.02 2.97
N ARG A 570 -6.02 -19.99 3.85
CA ARG A 570 -4.90 -20.95 3.84
C ARG A 570 -4.77 -21.70 2.51
N ARG A 571 -5.88 -21.85 1.77
CA ARG A 571 -5.97 -22.54 0.48
C ARG A 571 -6.20 -21.60 -0.69
N MET A 572 -6.02 -20.29 -0.49
CA MET A 572 -6.22 -19.30 -1.54
C MET A 572 -4.94 -18.98 -2.30
N THR A 573 -5.12 -18.48 -3.51
CA THR A 573 -4.18 -17.62 -4.21
C THR A 573 -4.88 -16.34 -4.60
N GLY A 574 -4.16 -15.22 -4.66
CA GLY A 574 -4.72 -13.91 -4.96
C GLY A 574 -4.01 -13.23 -6.12
N TYR A 575 -4.81 -12.54 -6.93
CA TYR A 575 -4.36 -11.92 -8.17
C TYR A 575 -4.99 -10.55 -8.36
N ILE A 576 -4.33 -9.74 -9.16
CA ILE A 576 -4.80 -8.41 -9.54
C ILE A 576 -4.86 -8.27 -11.06
N SER A 577 -5.95 -7.66 -11.53
CA SER A 577 -6.05 -7.05 -12.86
C SER A 577 -5.65 -5.59 -12.73
N LEU A 578 -4.48 -5.24 -13.24
CA LEU A 578 -3.88 -3.91 -13.14
C LEU A 578 -4.02 -3.18 -14.47
N ALA A 579 -4.79 -2.08 -14.50
CA ALA A 579 -4.89 -1.25 -15.69
C ALA A 579 -3.82 -0.14 -15.71
N ARG A 580 -3.24 0.10 -16.90
CA ARG A 580 -2.55 1.36 -17.18
C ARG A 580 -3.62 2.43 -17.37
N ASP A 581 -3.84 3.27 -16.35
CA ASP A 581 -4.90 4.28 -16.38
C ASP A 581 -4.57 5.44 -17.35
N ARG A 582 -5.55 5.76 -18.20
CA ARG A 582 -5.44 6.82 -19.22
C ARG A 582 -5.73 8.20 -18.64
N TYR A 583 -6.65 8.27 -17.69
CA TYR A 583 -7.11 9.52 -17.11
C TYR A 583 -6.69 9.62 -15.64
N GLY A 584 -5.94 10.68 -15.33
CA GLY A 584 -5.46 10.92 -13.97
C GLY A 584 -6.45 11.72 -13.11
N GLY A 585 -6.32 11.54 -11.81
CA GLY A 585 -6.99 12.33 -10.77
C GLY A 585 -6.14 13.49 -10.27
N ARG A 586 -6.35 13.84 -9.02
CA ARG A 586 -5.58 14.90 -8.35
C ARG A 586 -5.33 14.59 -6.88
N VAL A 587 -4.30 15.21 -6.35
CA VAL A 587 -3.95 15.22 -4.92
C VAL A 587 -3.77 16.66 -4.46
N TYR A 588 -4.31 16.99 -3.30
CA TYR A 588 -4.29 18.35 -2.75
C TYR A 588 -4.40 18.31 -1.22
N PRO A 589 -3.99 19.40 -0.52
CA PRO A 589 -4.18 19.50 0.92
C PRO A 589 -5.67 19.75 1.25
N ASP A 590 -6.19 19.06 2.27
CA ASP A 590 -7.50 19.35 2.81
C ASP A 590 -7.58 20.84 3.20
N PRO A 591 -8.65 21.56 2.82
CA PRO A 591 -8.74 23.01 3.05
C PRO A 591 -8.81 23.39 4.53
N LYS A 592 -9.14 22.46 5.43
CA LYS A 592 -9.27 22.74 6.86
C LYS A 592 -7.98 22.52 7.64
N ASP A 593 -7.30 21.39 7.40
CA ASP A 593 -6.13 21.01 8.19
C ASP A 593 -4.87 20.75 7.35
N GLY A 594 -4.96 20.91 6.02
CA GLY A 594 -3.84 20.72 5.11
C GLY A 594 -3.38 19.28 4.94
N ARG A 595 -4.11 18.28 5.44
CA ARG A 595 -3.79 16.87 5.26
C ARG A 595 -4.04 16.42 3.82
N LEU A 596 -3.37 15.34 3.45
CA LEU A 596 -3.45 14.73 2.14
C LEU A 596 -4.89 14.32 1.78
N THR A 597 -5.35 14.76 0.60
CA THR A 597 -6.63 14.36 0.01
C THR A 597 -6.42 13.91 -1.43
N ILE A 598 -7.04 12.78 -1.80
CA ILE A 598 -7.01 12.21 -3.15
C ILE A 598 -8.41 12.30 -3.75
N ASP A 599 -8.53 12.88 -4.93
CA ASP A 599 -9.72 12.87 -5.77
C ASP A 599 -9.40 12.10 -7.06
N TYR A 600 -9.82 10.84 -7.08
CA TYR A 600 -9.56 9.90 -8.16
C TYR A 600 -10.65 8.85 -8.24
N SER A 601 -11.15 8.61 -9.43
CA SER A 601 -12.04 7.49 -9.77
C SER A 601 -11.60 6.89 -11.10
N PRO A 602 -11.49 5.57 -11.24
CA PRO A 602 -11.19 4.96 -12.53
C PRO A 602 -12.23 5.34 -13.58
N SER A 603 -11.79 5.74 -14.76
CA SER A 603 -12.67 6.06 -15.88
C SER A 603 -13.42 4.83 -16.37
N THR A 604 -14.50 5.02 -17.13
CA THR A 604 -15.19 3.89 -17.78
C THR A 604 -14.27 3.10 -18.70
N TYR A 605 -13.35 3.80 -19.39
CA TYR A 605 -12.33 3.18 -20.23
C TYR A 605 -11.40 2.27 -19.42
N ASP A 606 -10.84 2.76 -18.31
CA ASP A 606 -9.93 1.99 -17.45
C ASP A 606 -10.67 0.82 -16.78
N LYS A 607 -11.93 1.04 -16.35
CA LYS A 607 -12.78 -0.02 -15.76
C LYS A 607 -13.04 -1.17 -16.74
N ASN A 608 -13.22 -0.89 -18.02
CA ASN A 608 -13.39 -1.94 -19.02
C ASN A 608 -12.14 -2.81 -19.16
N HIS A 609 -10.96 -2.22 -19.12
CA HIS A 609 -9.70 -2.97 -19.13
C HIS A 609 -9.51 -3.80 -17.84
N ILE A 610 -9.82 -3.22 -16.67
CA ILE A 610 -9.79 -3.97 -15.41
C ILE A 610 -10.76 -5.16 -15.45
N LEU A 611 -11.98 -4.96 -15.92
CA LEU A 611 -12.99 -6.03 -16.03
C LEU A 611 -12.55 -7.15 -16.97
N GLU A 612 -11.97 -6.79 -18.11
CA GLU A 612 -11.40 -7.77 -19.02
C GLU A 612 -10.35 -8.62 -18.32
N GLY A 613 -9.38 -7.97 -17.64
CA GLY A 613 -8.35 -8.69 -16.88
C GLY A 613 -8.91 -9.54 -15.74
N VAL A 614 -9.98 -9.11 -15.04
CA VAL A 614 -10.66 -9.93 -14.02
C VAL A 614 -11.22 -11.21 -14.61
N ILE A 615 -11.85 -11.12 -15.79
CA ILE A 615 -12.41 -12.31 -16.49
C ILE A 615 -11.27 -13.23 -16.91
N ARG A 616 -10.18 -12.69 -17.50
CA ARG A 616 -9.00 -13.47 -17.91
C ARG A 616 -8.31 -14.15 -16.72
N LEU A 617 -8.24 -13.49 -15.57
CA LEU A 617 -7.77 -14.13 -14.34
C LEU A 617 -8.67 -15.32 -13.94
N ALA A 618 -9.99 -15.15 -14.00
CA ALA A 618 -10.90 -16.25 -13.69
C ALA A 618 -10.72 -17.43 -14.65
N GLU A 619 -10.51 -17.18 -15.94
CA GLU A 619 -10.22 -18.22 -16.95
C GLU A 619 -8.93 -18.98 -16.63
N LEU A 620 -7.83 -18.27 -16.25
CA LEU A 620 -6.59 -18.90 -15.82
C LEU A 620 -6.80 -19.83 -14.62
N MET A 621 -7.52 -19.36 -13.60
CA MET A 621 -7.79 -20.17 -12.41
C MET A 621 -8.66 -21.36 -12.71
N TYR A 622 -9.63 -21.17 -13.60
CA TYR A 622 -10.53 -22.24 -13.99
C TYR A 622 -9.80 -23.41 -14.68
N VAL A 623 -8.92 -23.10 -15.66
CA VAL A 623 -8.17 -24.15 -16.38
C VAL A 623 -7.09 -24.80 -15.51
N GLU A 624 -6.62 -24.14 -14.47
CA GLU A 624 -5.70 -24.67 -13.47
C GLU A 624 -6.40 -25.52 -12.39
N GLY A 625 -7.73 -25.63 -12.42
CA GLY A 625 -8.49 -26.51 -11.55
C GLY A 625 -8.92 -25.89 -10.23
N ALA A 626 -8.98 -24.56 -10.12
CA ALA A 626 -9.51 -23.91 -8.92
C ALA A 626 -10.89 -24.45 -8.54
N ARG A 627 -11.08 -24.75 -7.25
CA ARG A 627 -12.34 -25.22 -6.69
C ARG A 627 -13.40 -24.11 -6.61
N GLU A 628 -12.96 -22.92 -6.19
CA GLU A 628 -13.80 -21.74 -6.08
C GLU A 628 -13.06 -20.52 -6.66
N ILE A 629 -13.78 -19.59 -7.27
CA ILE A 629 -13.24 -18.34 -7.81
C ILE A 629 -14.10 -17.19 -7.31
N TYR A 630 -13.48 -16.19 -6.70
CA TYR A 630 -14.14 -14.99 -6.18
C TYR A 630 -13.57 -13.73 -6.82
N THR A 631 -14.44 -12.83 -7.24
CA THR A 631 -14.08 -11.49 -7.69
C THR A 631 -14.38 -10.47 -6.60
N ALA A 632 -13.57 -9.42 -6.49
CA ALA A 632 -13.87 -8.29 -5.60
C ALA A 632 -14.90 -7.33 -6.25
N ILE A 633 -15.94 -7.88 -6.87
CA ILE A 633 -17.01 -7.14 -7.54
C ILE A 633 -18.29 -7.31 -6.74
N PRO A 634 -18.87 -6.25 -6.18
CA PRO A 634 -20.12 -6.34 -5.42
C PRO A 634 -21.28 -6.84 -6.28
N GLY A 635 -22.14 -7.70 -5.71
CA GLY A 635 -23.32 -8.25 -6.38
C GLY A 635 -23.04 -9.45 -7.29
N VAL A 636 -21.79 -9.94 -7.31
CA VAL A 636 -21.40 -11.18 -8.02
C VAL A 636 -21.06 -12.26 -7.01
N ASP A 637 -21.75 -13.38 -7.06
CA ASP A 637 -21.41 -14.54 -6.25
C ASP A 637 -20.17 -15.25 -6.81
N GLY A 638 -19.39 -15.89 -5.91
CA GLY A 638 -18.26 -16.69 -6.33
C GLY A 638 -18.70 -17.90 -7.20
N PHE A 639 -17.86 -18.23 -8.16
CA PHE A 639 -17.99 -19.51 -8.86
C PHE A 639 -17.56 -20.65 -7.94
N VAL A 640 -18.34 -21.71 -7.88
CA VAL A 640 -18.02 -22.94 -7.14
C VAL A 640 -18.15 -24.10 -8.12
N ARG A 641 -17.04 -24.81 -8.34
CA ARG A 641 -17.03 -25.99 -9.20
C ARG A 641 -17.87 -27.10 -8.56
N PRO A 642 -18.83 -27.73 -9.30
CA PRO A 642 -19.57 -28.88 -8.80
C PRO A 642 -18.62 -29.99 -8.31
N SER A 643 -19.00 -30.68 -7.24
CA SER A 643 -18.21 -31.83 -6.76
C SER A 643 -18.48 -33.05 -7.64
N ALA A 644 -17.43 -33.80 -7.97
CA ALA A 644 -17.58 -35.05 -8.73
C ALA A 644 -18.52 -36.05 -8.04
N ASP A 645 -18.68 -35.98 -6.73
CA ASP A 645 -19.55 -36.85 -5.92
C ASP A 645 -21.05 -36.47 -5.99
N ALA A 646 -21.38 -35.24 -6.41
CA ALA A 646 -22.77 -34.77 -6.50
C ALA A 646 -23.49 -35.35 -7.76
N ASP A 647 -22.74 -35.75 -8.78
CA ASP A 647 -23.23 -36.17 -10.10
C ASP A 647 -23.01 -37.68 -10.44
N ALA A 648 -22.85 -38.53 -9.41
CA ALA A 648 -22.70 -39.98 -9.63
C ALA A 648 -23.91 -40.64 -10.36
N LYS A 649 -24.88 -39.85 -10.82
CA LYS A 649 -26.01 -40.30 -11.69
C LYS A 649 -26.01 -39.73 -13.09
N VAL A 650 -25.06 -38.86 -13.46
CA VAL A 650 -24.96 -38.33 -14.82
C VAL A 650 -23.57 -38.63 -15.39
N SER A 651 -23.52 -39.64 -16.19
CA SER A 651 -22.50 -40.00 -17.21
C SER A 651 -21.01 -39.94 -16.80
N LEU A 652 -20.45 -41.08 -16.57
CA LEU A 652 -19.04 -41.47 -16.66
C LEU A 652 -18.40 -41.13 -18.02
N SER A 653 -18.33 -39.89 -18.43
CA SER A 653 -17.68 -39.56 -19.70
C SER A 653 -17.05 -38.16 -19.70
N SER A 654 -16.22 -37.80 -18.73
CA SER A 654 -15.22 -36.79 -19.06
C SER A 654 -14.05 -36.78 -18.06
N ASN A 655 -13.01 -37.52 -18.37
CA ASN A 655 -11.62 -37.20 -18.03
C ASN A 655 -11.15 -35.96 -18.82
N SER A 656 -12.06 -35.06 -19.23
CA SER A 656 -11.67 -33.84 -19.93
C SER A 656 -11.14 -32.80 -18.94
N SER A 657 -9.97 -32.28 -19.23
CA SER A 657 -9.41 -31.12 -18.50
C SER A 657 -10.40 -29.95 -18.52
N PRO A 658 -10.48 -29.13 -17.46
CA PRO A 658 -11.37 -27.96 -17.41
C PRO A 658 -11.17 -27.05 -18.63
N SER A 659 -12.27 -26.67 -19.29
CA SER A 659 -12.25 -25.79 -20.47
C SER A 659 -12.99 -24.49 -20.19
N ILE A 660 -12.46 -23.37 -20.64
CA ILE A 660 -13.16 -22.07 -20.55
C ILE A 660 -14.50 -22.02 -21.29
N THR A 661 -14.81 -23.05 -22.06
CA THR A 661 -16.09 -23.24 -22.77
C THR A 661 -17.13 -24.03 -21.96
N ASP A 662 -16.80 -24.50 -20.76
CA ASP A 662 -17.74 -25.22 -19.91
C ASP A 662 -18.92 -24.31 -19.56
N SER A 663 -20.17 -24.85 -19.75
CA SER A 663 -21.42 -24.06 -19.74
C SER A 663 -21.61 -23.23 -18.49
N ASP A 664 -21.40 -23.82 -17.32
CA ASP A 664 -21.60 -23.17 -16.01
C ASP A 664 -20.60 -22.03 -15.77
N PHE A 665 -19.35 -22.24 -16.20
CA PHE A 665 -18.31 -21.22 -16.11
C PHE A 665 -18.58 -20.07 -17.09
N VAL A 666 -18.99 -20.39 -18.32
CA VAL A 666 -19.39 -19.37 -19.32
C VAL A 666 -20.58 -18.55 -18.82
N GLU A 667 -21.60 -19.20 -18.22
CA GLU A 667 -22.74 -18.47 -17.65
C GLU A 667 -22.32 -17.54 -16.51
N TRP A 668 -21.44 -18.01 -15.63
CA TRP A 668 -20.93 -17.20 -14.55
C TRP A 668 -20.11 -16.00 -15.06
N THR A 669 -19.21 -16.20 -16.03
CA THR A 669 -18.42 -15.09 -16.62
C THR A 669 -19.31 -14.08 -17.35
N LYS A 670 -20.42 -14.51 -17.99
CA LYS A 670 -21.42 -13.60 -18.54
C LYS A 670 -22.08 -12.75 -17.46
N LYS A 671 -22.39 -13.32 -16.29
CA LYS A 671 -22.92 -12.56 -15.13
C LYS A 671 -21.90 -11.53 -14.63
N VAL A 672 -20.62 -11.89 -14.49
CA VAL A 672 -19.53 -10.97 -14.15
C VAL A 672 -19.47 -9.82 -15.14
N ARG A 673 -19.48 -10.11 -16.43
CA ARG A 673 -19.42 -9.10 -17.51
C ARG A 673 -20.65 -8.17 -17.50
N ALA A 674 -21.83 -8.73 -17.34
CA ALA A 674 -23.08 -7.96 -17.30
C ALA A 674 -23.18 -7.05 -16.08
N ASN A 675 -22.67 -7.48 -14.91
CA ASN A 675 -22.63 -6.65 -13.70
C ASN A 675 -21.63 -5.48 -13.85
N GLY A 676 -20.55 -5.69 -14.57
CA GLY A 676 -19.48 -4.71 -14.74
C GLY A 676 -18.81 -4.32 -13.43
N LEU A 677 -18.22 -3.12 -13.40
CA LEU A 677 -17.55 -2.56 -12.24
C LEU A 677 -18.31 -1.30 -11.74
N PRO A 678 -19.38 -1.48 -10.96
CA PRO A 678 -20.23 -0.35 -10.52
C PRO A 678 -19.46 0.63 -9.63
N THR A 679 -19.48 1.91 -9.97
CA THR A 679 -18.83 3.00 -9.21
C THR A 679 -19.87 3.68 -8.30
N PRO A 680 -19.51 4.08 -7.07
CA PRO A 680 -18.23 3.94 -6.36
C PRO A 680 -18.09 2.61 -5.58
N HIS A 681 -18.90 1.59 -5.88
CA HIS A 681 -19.09 0.41 -5.02
C HIS A 681 -18.03 -0.68 -5.21
N THR A 682 -17.46 -0.80 -6.40
CA THR A 682 -16.32 -1.70 -6.63
C THR A 682 -15.11 -1.19 -5.89
N PRO A 683 -14.47 -1.98 -5.01
CA PRO A 683 -13.23 -1.59 -4.38
C PRO A 683 -12.09 -1.65 -5.40
N TYR A 684 -11.39 -0.54 -5.54
CA TYR A 684 -10.12 -0.49 -6.25
C TYR A 684 -8.99 -0.31 -5.28
N PHE A 685 -7.81 -0.73 -5.70
CA PHE A 685 -6.59 -0.62 -4.92
C PHE A 685 -5.46 -0.09 -5.79
N SER A 686 -4.44 0.54 -5.17
CA SER A 686 -3.22 0.97 -5.87
C SER A 686 -2.04 1.04 -4.91
N ALA A 687 -0.85 0.68 -5.43
CA ALA A 687 0.44 0.92 -4.81
C ALA A 687 1.36 1.78 -5.71
N HIS A 688 0.85 2.31 -6.83
CA HIS A 688 1.62 2.96 -7.90
C HIS A 688 1.15 4.39 -8.14
N GLN A 689 1.63 5.35 -7.35
CA GLN A 689 1.29 6.75 -7.49
C GLN A 689 2.31 7.46 -8.37
N MET A 690 1.85 8.21 -9.39
CA MET A 690 2.74 8.90 -10.34
C MET A 690 2.06 10.09 -11.01
N GLY A 691 2.86 11.01 -11.57
CA GLY A 691 2.41 12.06 -12.48
C GLY A 691 1.86 13.35 -11.87
N SER A 692 1.73 13.44 -10.54
CA SER A 692 1.12 14.61 -9.87
C SER A 692 1.91 15.92 -9.98
N CYS A 693 3.15 15.85 -10.45
CA CYS A 693 4.01 17.01 -10.80
C CYS A 693 4.71 16.76 -12.15
N ARG A 694 3.96 16.27 -13.14
CA ARG A 694 4.51 15.70 -14.38
C ARG A 694 5.49 16.57 -15.12
N MET A 695 6.44 15.95 -15.82
CA MET A 695 7.34 16.55 -16.80
C MET A 695 6.61 17.00 -18.05
N GLY A 696 7.16 18.01 -18.71
CA GLY A 696 6.69 18.46 -20.01
C GLY A 696 7.57 19.56 -20.58
N THR A 697 7.09 20.20 -21.64
CA THR A 697 7.85 21.18 -22.43
C THR A 697 7.67 22.61 -21.98
N SER A 698 6.70 22.90 -21.13
CA SER A 698 6.42 24.25 -20.67
C SER A 698 5.56 24.28 -19.39
N PRO A 699 5.56 25.42 -18.65
CA PRO A 699 4.71 25.59 -17.49
C PRO A 699 3.20 25.57 -17.80
N LYS A 700 2.82 25.66 -19.08
CA LYS A 700 1.42 25.60 -19.52
C LYS A 700 0.85 24.17 -19.46
N ASN A 701 1.70 23.14 -19.50
CA ASN A 701 1.30 21.72 -19.54
C ASN A 701 1.97 20.82 -18.49
N SER A 702 2.87 21.36 -17.66
CA SER A 702 3.67 20.57 -16.72
C SER A 702 4.10 21.38 -15.50
N VAL A 703 4.68 20.68 -14.50
CA VAL A 703 5.27 21.30 -13.30
C VAL A 703 6.78 21.43 -13.45
N VAL A 704 7.42 20.46 -14.09
CA VAL A 704 8.87 20.42 -14.28
C VAL A 704 9.26 20.24 -15.74
N ASP A 705 10.48 20.65 -16.08
CA ASP A 705 11.11 20.33 -17.35
C ASP A 705 11.68 18.89 -17.37
N TYR A 706 12.29 18.50 -18.48
CA TYR A 706 12.89 17.16 -18.64
C TYR A 706 14.10 16.87 -17.70
N ARG A 707 14.66 17.91 -17.06
CA ARG A 707 15.72 17.82 -16.07
C ARG A 707 15.19 17.83 -14.63
N GLY A 708 13.87 17.76 -14.46
CA GLY A 708 13.22 17.82 -13.16
C GLY A 708 13.18 19.21 -12.52
N ARG A 709 13.58 20.29 -13.23
CA ARG A 709 13.56 21.67 -12.69
C ARG A 709 12.13 22.18 -12.67
N VAL A 710 11.73 22.73 -11.52
CA VAL A 710 10.40 23.31 -11.34
C VAL A 710 10.30 24.64 -12.10
N TRP A 711 9.30 24.75 -12.97
CA TRP A 711 9.08 25.96 -13.77
C TRP A 711 8.90 27.22 -12.92
N GLY A 712 9.60 28.29 -13.30
CA GLY A 712 9.53 29.59 -12.62
C GLY A 712 10.33 29.64 -11.32
N THR A 713 11.17 28.63 -11.06
CA THR A 713 12.09 28.63 -9.91
C THR A 713 13.54 28.41 -10.34
N GLN A 714 14.46 28.78 -9.45
CA GLN A 714 15.88 28.49 -9.57
C GLN A 714 16.28 27.52 -8.46
N ASN A 715 17.11 26.52 -8.81
CA ASN A 715 17.68 25.55 -7.89
C ASN A 715 16.67 24.63 -7.18
N LEU A 716 15.43 24.52 -7.70
CA LEU A 716 14.41 23.60 -7.23
C LEU A 716 14.17 22.48 -8.24
N TYR A 717 14.31 21.23 -7.79
CA TYR A 717 14.15 20.04 -8.61
C TYR A 717 13.17 19.08 -7.94
N ILE A 718 12.56 18.21 -8.75
CA ILE A 718 11.75 17.07 -8.27
C ILE A 718 12.34 15.81 -8.88
N ALA A 719 12.60 14.79 -8.01
CA ALA A 719 13.22 13.53 -8.41
C ALA A 719 12.50 12.34 -7.81
N ASP A 720 11.20 12.17 -8.12
CA ASP A 720 10.37 11.04 -7.68
C ASP A 720 9.32 10.68 -8.74
N THR A 721 8.41 9.76 -8.43
CA THR A 721 7.36 9.31 -9.36
C THR A 721 6.37 10.40 -9.77
N SER A 722 6.31 11.52 -9.06
CA SER A 722 5.39 12.62 -9.39
C SER A 722 5.70 13.27 -10.74
N VAL A 723 6.95 13.13 -11.23
CA VAL A 723 7.38 13.73 -12.49
C VAL A 723 7.00 12.92 -13.74
N PHE A 724 6.46 11.71 -13.59
CA PHE A 724 6.10 10.88 -14.74
C PHE A 724 5.11 11.61 -15.65
N PRO A 725 5.31 11.60 -16.98
CA PRO A 725 4.40 12.26 -17.92
C PRO A 725 2.99 11.65 -17.94
N SER A 726 2.90 10.34 -17.81
CA SER A 726 1.68 9.53 -17.71
C SER A 726 1.95 8.23 -16.93
N ALA A 727 0.94 7.37 -16.79
CA ALA A 727 1.11 6.05 -16.18
C ALA A 727 2.20 5.23 -16.90
N SER A 728 3.12 4.66 -16.10
CA SER A 728 4.29 3.92 -16.62
C SER A 728 3.95 2.55 -17.25
N GLY A 729 2.75 2.03 -16.99
CA GLY A 729 2.35 0.70 -17.45
C GLY A 729 3.11 -0.46 -16.80
N VAL A 730 4.07 -0.18 -15.91
CA VAL A 730 4.84 -1.15 -15.11
C VAL A 730 4.99 -0.65 -13.68
N ASN A 731 5.38 -1.54 -12.77
CA ASN A 731 5.76 -1.18 -11.40
C ASN A 731 6.80 -0.05 -11.43
N PRO A 732 6.57 1.11 -10.79
CA PRO A 732 7.25 2.35 -11.13
C PRO A 732 8.68 2.50 -10.57
N MET A 733 9.15 1.60 -9.70
CA MET A 733 10.41 1.76 -8.97
C MET A 733 11.61 1.99 -9.89
N VAL A 734 11.87 1.08 -10.84
CA VAL A 734 13.02 1.18 -11.76
C VAL A 734 12.94 2.44 -12.62
N THR A 735 11.75 2.75 -13.12
CA THR A 735 11.51 3.98 -13.91
C THR A 735 11.80 5.24 -13.10
N CYS A 736 11.35 5.29 -11.83
CA CYS A 736 11.62 6.39 -10.90
C CYS A 736 13.12 6.57 -10.67
N MET A 737 13.82 5.49 -10.38
CA MET A 737 15.26 5.50 -10.12
C MET A 737 16.05 5.94 -11.35
N GLY A 738 15.71 5.44 -12.56
CA GLY A 738 16.35 5.86 -13.80
C GLY A 738 16.15 7.35 -14.10
N ILE A 739 14.94 7.88 -13.90
CA ILE A 739 14.67 9.33 -14.04
C ILE A 739 15.47 10.14 -13.03
N ALA A 740 15.48 9.73 -11.76
CA ALA A 740 16.23 10.43 -10.71
C ALA A 740 17.74 10.45 -10.97
N ARG A 741 18.30 9.34 -11.51
CA ARG A 741 19.69 9.30 -11.96
C ARG A 741 19.97 10.29 -13.10
N GLY A 742 19.09 10.36 -14.08
CA GLY A 742 19.19 11.33 -15.18
C GLY A 742 19.16 12.77 -14.68
N ILE A 743 18.31 13.08 -13.69
CA ILE A 743 18.24 14.39 -13.04
C ILE A 743 19.54 14.70 -12.29
N ALA A 744 20.04 13.78 -11.47
CA ALA A 744 21.29 13.95 -10.72
C ALA A 744 22.47 14.17 -11.66
N ARG A 745 22.57 13.40 -12.76
CA ARG A 745 23.59 13.59 -13.81
C ARG A 745 23.51 14.99 -14.43
N GLY A 746 22.29 15.49 -14.67
CA GLY A 746 22.08 16.85 -15.16
C GLY A 746 22.61 17.92 -14.20
N ILE A 747 22.35 17.76 -12.90
CA ILE A 747 22.83 18.68 -11.85
C ILE A 747 24.36 18.66 -11.76
N VAL A 748 24.99 17.47 -11.80
CA VAL A 748 26.46 17.33 -11.80
C VAL A 748 27.08 18.01 -13.02
N HIS A 749 26.46 17.88 -14.18
CA HIS A 749 26.93 18.55 -15.38
C HIS A 749 26.85 20.08 -15.26
N GLU A 750 25.76 20.61 -14.70
CA GLU A 750 25.60 22.05 -14.46
C GLU A 750 26.65 22.59 -13.49
N GLU A 751 26.99 21.84 -12.41
CA GLU A 751 28.05 22.22 -11.46
C GLU A 751 29.43 22.31 -12.14
N ARG A 752 29.78 21.30 -12.91
CA ARG A 752 31.09 21.26 -13.61
C ARG A 752 31.20 22.30 -14.74
N SER A 753 30.08 22.81 -15.23
CA SER A 753 30.03 23.82 -16.30
C SER A 753 30.01 25.25 -15.77
N GLN A 754 29.83 25.48 -14.46
CA GLN A 754 30.00 26.81 -13.88
C GLN A 754 31.49 27.13 -13.77
N PRO A 755 31.98 28.31 -14.24
CA PRO A 755 33.35 28.70 -14.04
C PRO A 755 33.64 28.77 -12.55
N GLU A 756 34.74 28.19 -12.12
CA GLU A 756 35.23 28.31 -10.73
C GLU A 756 35.25 29.79 -10.37
N SER A 757 34.52 30.18 -9.33
CA SER A 757 34.66 31.54 -8.75
C SER A 757 36.12 31.71 -8.37
N PRO A 758 36.82 32.77 -8.81
CA PRO A 758 38.22 32.95 -8.47
C PRO A 758 38.38 32.90 -6.96
N VAL A 759 39.18 31.94 -6.51
CA VAL A 759 39.61 31.85 -5.12
C VAL A 759 40.14 33.24 -4.77
N ALA A 760 39.50 33.92 -3.83
CA ALA A 760 40.00 35.19 -3.31
C ALA A 760 41.38 34.91 -2.71
N VAL A 761 42.43 35.20 -3.45
CA VAL A 761 43.78 35.16 -2.98
C VAL A 761 43.89 36.25 -1.89
N ASP A 762 43.97 35.79 -0.66
CA ASP A 762 44.21 36.68 0.50
C ASP A 762 45.57 37.37 0.33
N THR A 763 45.53 38.56 -0.24
CA THR A 763 46.68 39.43 -0.45
C THR A 763 47.12 40.17 0.82
N LYS A 764 46.90 39.57 2.01
CA LYS A 764 47.43 40.09 3.29
C LYS A 764 48.53 39.22 3.89
N ALA A 765 49.57 38.96 3.12
CA ALA A 765 50.81 38.46 3.69
C ALA A 765 51.98 39.06 2.93
N ARG A 766 52.16 40.37 3.05
CA ARG A 766 53.45 41.10 2.88
C ARG A 766 53.23 42.57 3.31
N LEU A 767 53.54 42.84 4.56
CA LEU A 767 54.31 44.01 5.02
C LEU A 767 54.57 43.85 6.52
#